data_724716dabe307ed5f468fb109edefa56
#
_entry.id   724716dabe307ed5f468fb109edefa56
#
_cell.length_a   1.000
_cell.length_b   1.000
_cell.length_c   1.000
_cell.angle_alpha   90.00
_cell.angle_beta   90.00
_cell.angle_gamma   90.00
#
_symmetry.space_group_name_H-M   'P 1'
#
loop_
_entity.id
_entity.type
_entity.pdbx_description
1 polymer ?
#
loop_
_entity_poly.entity_id
_entity_poly.type
_entity_poly.pdbx_seq_one_letter_code
_entity_poly.pdbx_strand_id
1 'polypeptide(L)'
;MKVILTEKPSVARDIAKCLNINNKRDGYFEGNGYQITWAFGHLVELKEPDEYNPVWKRWSLESLPIIPEQFGLKARGDASAQKQLNTIKRLFKAADEIICATDAGREGELIFRYILSWTECLQKPFKRLWISSLTDDAIRKGFASLQEGHAYDGLYRAAKCRSESDWIVGLNATRLYTLKFGQQGSLWTIGRVQTPVLALIVQKDAEISNFVPKDFWELHTLYRDADFHYIGGRFDNKIDPETLLSQITGRDFQITSVKGKRESLSPPLLYDLTDLQKDLNLRHGLTADQTLSCAQQLYEKKHLTYPRTDSRCLTQDMKPGMKPLLEKLRVHFGRQIEPINLDKLTLTSRIFNDAKVSDHHAIIPTTTLPGALSGDAAKVYEAVALRFIAAFYPPCIKQITTVLGEVCPPLPSGEGWSEGFVKFKTTGTMIESPGWQVLYKNESASQRSRSESGSEIKILPNFVQGEAGPHKPSINPGKTTPPKPYNEASLLGIMESAGKTCDDEELKAALKEKGLGTPSTRASIIEVLIKRNYIQRQKKTLLSTDSGRHLISLIADDSLKSASMTGEWEAKLKKIEQHAYDPDRFMAEIIEFTRKLKDHSERPLYDQSRLGDCPLCKQPVIEGRRGYGCSDWKAGCRFVLWKEIYGVPVTRDMACQLLQNSRTRNSYAVKLNDEVFNAQLTLDKQGETGCVKAESEQRTVIKAAIADCPLCNGKIIETVKAYSCSEWRNGCKMTIWKTVAHKKITAAMAKKLLSTGETGLLKGFKSAKGIEFAAKLKLVDGKVEMDFARP
;
A
#
# COMPACT_ATOMS: atom_id res chain seq x y z
N MET A 1 -41.14 23.18 -19.11
CA MET A 1 -39.76 23.44 -18.65
C MET A 1 -39.07 22.11 -18.36
N LYS A 2 -37.91 21.87 -18.96
CA LYS A 2 -37.15 20.64 -18.67
C LYS A 2 -36.11 20.90 -17.57
N VAL A 3 -35.99 19.99 -16.59
CA VAL A 3 -35.05 20.14 -15.49
C VAL A 3 -33.92 19.11 -15.63
N ILE A 4 -32.68 19.58 -15.64
CA ILE A 4 -31.47 18.77 -15.72
C ILE A 4 -30.88 18.67 -14.31
N LEU A 5 -30.69 17.46 -13.81
CA LEU A 5 -29.93 17.20 -12.54
C LEU A 5 -28.58 16.63 -12.84
N THR A 6 -27.53 17.33 -12.44
CA THR A 6 -26.16 16.84 -12.46
C THR A 6 -25.70 16.39 -11.08
N GLU A 7 -24.66 15.57 -11.00
CA GLU A 7 -24.09 15.16 -9.71
C GLU A 7 -23.26 16.25 -9.03
N LYS A 8 -22.69 17.17 -9.83
CA LYS A 8 -21.72 18.18 -9.36
C LYS A 8 -22.02 19.57 -9.95
N PRO A 9 -21.78 20.65 -9.18
CA PRO A 9 -21.94 22.02 -9.68
C PRO A 9 -21.06 22.35 -10.88
N SER A 10 -19.88 21.73 -11.01
CA SER A 10 -18.96 21.92 -12.14
C SER A 10 -19.60 21.43 -13.45
N VAL A 11 -20.17 20.22 -13.42
CA VAL A 11 -20.86 19.64 -14.59
C VAL A 11 -22.09 20.47 -14.99
N ALA A 12 -22.84 20.96 -14.00
CA ALA A 12 -23.96 21.88 -14.28
C ALA A 12 -23.50 23.14 -15.04
N ARG A 13 -22.36 23.72 -14.67
CA ARG A 13 -21.79 24.90 -15.36
C ARG A 13 -21.33 24.58 -16.79
N ASP A 14 -20.70 23.42 -16.97
CA ASP A 14 -20.19 23.02 -18.29
C ASP A 14 -21.37 22.72 -19.24
N ILE A 15 -22.43 22.07 -18.77
CA ILE A 15 -23.67 21.87 -19.53
C ILE A 15 -24.37 23.23 -19.80
N ALA A 16 -24.48 24.12 -18.82
CA ALA A 16 -25.07 25.43 -18.98
C ALA A 16 -24.35 26.25 -20.06
N LYS A 17 -23.02 26.24 -20.02
CA LYS A 17 -22.18 26.89 -21.05
C LYS A 17 -22.44 26.30 -22.43
N CYS A 18 -22.49 24.97 -22.57
CA CYS A 18 -22.72 24.29 -23.84
C CYS A 18 -24.09 24.58 -24.43
N LEU A 19 -25.12 24.74 -23.57
CA LEU A 19 -26.49 25.05 -23.95
C LEU A 19 -26.76 26.58 -24.03
N ASN A 20 -25.74 27.43 -23.88
CA ASN A 20 -25.82 28.90 -23.87
C ASN A 20 -26.78 29.44 -22.78
N ILE A 21 -26.78 28.85 -21.60
CA ILE A 21 -27.61 29.23 -20.45
C ILE A 21 -26.75 30.00 -19.46
N ASN A 22 -26.98 31.34 -19.38
CA ASN A 22 -26.14 32.23 -18.58
C ASN A 22 -26.83 32.76 -17.30
N ASN A 23 -28.13 32.61 -17.18
CA ASN A 23 -28.89 33.11 -16.03
C ASN A 23 -28.73 32.19 -14.82
N LYS A 24 -27.87 32.62 -13.90
CA LYS A 24 -27.58 31.92 -12.65
C LYS A 24 -28.56 32.35 -11.57
N ARG A 25 -29.20 31.38 -10.95
CA ARG A 25 -30.07 31.48 -9.76
C ARG A 25 -29.44 30.81 -8.57
N ASP A 26 -30.07 30.96 -7.42
CA ASP A 26 -29.63 30.25 -6.20
C ASP A 26 -29.96 28.75 -6.33
N GLY A 27 -28.92 27.93 -6.45
CA GLY A 27 -29.01 26.47 -6.60
C GLY A 27 -29.29 25.94 -8.02
N TYR A 28 -29.39 26.79 -9.06
CA TYR A 28 -29.59 26.35 -10.47
C TYR A 28 -29.25 27.42 -11.50
N PHE A 29 -29.17 27.00 -12.78
CA PHE A 29 -29.12 27.88 -13.96
C PHE A 29 -30.44 27.78 -14.71
N GLU A 30 -30.87 28.86 -15.41
CA GLU A 30 -32.14 28.92 -16.12
C GLU A 30 -32.02 29.58 -17.48
N GLY A 31 -32.62 29.04 -18.52
CA GLY A 31 -32.67 29.59 -19.87
C GLY A 31 -32.96 28.55 -20.94
N ASN A 32 -33.31 29.01 -22.13
CA ASN A 32 -33.53 28.19 -23.33
C ASN A 32 -34.44 26.95 -23.08
N GLY A 33 -35.45 27.07 -22.21
CA GLY A 33 -36.38 25.99 -21.91
C GLY A 33 -35.88 24.98 -20.88
N TYR A 34 -34.72 25.21 -20.29
CA TYR A 34 -34.08 24.35 -19.31
C TYR A 34 -33.83 25.03 -17.97
N GLN A 35 -33.89 24.25 -16.90
CA GLN A 35 -33.36 24.58 -15.59
C GLN A 35 -32.31 23.52 -15.23
N ILE A 36 -31.09 23.92 -14.94
CA ILE A 36 -29.97 23.02 -14.64
C ILE A 36 -29.60 23.14 -13.16
N THR A 37 -29.84 22.11 -12.40
CA THR A 37 -29.50 22.02 -10.98
C THR A 37 -28.51 20.91 -10.72
N TRP A 38 -28.03 20.79 -9.50
CA TRP A 38 -26.98 19.84 -9.14
C TRP A 38 -27.20 19.24 -7.74
N ALA A 39 -26.61 18.08 -7.54
CA ALA A 39 -26.36 17.51 -6.24
C ALA A 39 -24.94 17.87 -5.73
N PHE A 40 -24.59 17.41 -4.53
CA PHE A 40 -23.22 17.41 -3.97
C PHE A 40 -22.82 15.98 -3.63
N GLY A 41 -22.97 15.05 -4.55
CA GLY A 41 -23.02 13.62 -4.26
C GLY A 41 -24.36 13.23 -3.63
N HIS A 42 -24.37 12.34 -2.64
CA HIS A 42 -25.58 11.93 -1.96
C HIS A 42 -26.19 13.07 -1.13
N LEU A 43 -27.38 13.53 -1.51
CA LEU A 43 -28.22 14.44 -0.73
C LEU A 43 -29.30 13.69 0.06
N VAL A 44 -29.57 12.45 -0.34
CA VAL A 44 -30.55 11.53 0.23
C VAL A 44 -29.83 10.24 0.60
N GLU A 45 -30.12 9.70 1.77
CA GLU A 45 -29.52 8.48 2.33
C GLU A 45 -30.59 7.56 2.93
N LEU A 46 -30.21 6.31 3.22
CA LEU A 46 -31.10 5.38 3.93
C LEU A 46 -31.31 5.87 5.37
N LYS A 47 -32.51 5.62 5.91
CA LYS A 47 -32.83 5.95 7.31
C LYS A 47 -31.95 5.17 8.29
N GLU A 48 -31.73 5.76 9.47
CA GLU A 48 -31.10 5.08 10.59
C GLU A 48 -32.08 4.09 11.26
N PRO A 49 -31.59 3.09 12.01
CA PRO A 49 -32.43 2.09 12.65
C PRO A 49 -33.57 2.66 13.50
N ASP A 50 -33.29 3.68 14.28
CA ASP A 50 -34.30 4.32 15.18
C ASP A 50 -35.37 5.14 14.45
N GLU A 51 -35.13 5.47 13.17
CA GLU A 51 -36.16 6.10 12.31
C GLU A 51 -37.17 5.10 11.73
N TYR A 52 -36.89 3.78 11.85
CA TYR A 52 -37.85 2.70 11.54
C TYR A 52 -38.56 2.24 12.80
N ASN A 53 -37.81 1.98 13.86
CA ASN A 53 -38.32 1.54 15.15
C ASN A 53 -37.50 2.17 16.29
N PRO A 54 -38.13 3.01 17.16
CA PRO A 54 -37.44 3.66 18.27
C PRO A 54 -36.70 2.70 19.20
N VAL A 55 -37.14 1.44 19.33
CA VAL A 55 -36.49 0.39 20.13
C VAL A 55 -35.08 0.10 19.60
N TRP A 56 -34.82 0.24 18.30
CA TRP A 56 -33.52 0.00 17.68
C TRP A 56 -32.49 1.09 17.97
N LYS A 57 -32.89 2.17 18.65
CA LYS A 57 -31.94 3.19 19.13
C LYS A 57 -31.00 2.62 20.19
N ARG A 58 -31.55 1.80 21.08
CA ARG A 58 -30.74 1.10 22.10
C ARG A 58 -30.17 -0.18 21.49
N TRP A 59 -28.86 -0.34 21.60
CA TRP A 59 -28.21 -1.55 21.14
C TRP A 59 -28.47 -2.69 22.11
N SER A 60 -29.04 -3.78 21.63
CA SER A 60 -29.23 -5.02 22.39
C SER A 60 -29.12 -6.24 21.47
N LEU A 61 -28.72 -7.39 22.00
CA LEU A 61 -28.62 -8.65 21.24
C LEU A 61 -29.99 -9.18 20.82
N GLU A 62 -31.00 -8.90 21.60
CA GLU A 62 -32.40 -9.31 21.35
C GLU A 62 -32.97 -8.62 20.11
N SER A 63 -32.57 -7.39 19.87
CA SER A 63 -33.02 -6.62 18.70
C SER A 63 -32.35 -7.00 17.39
N LEU A 64 -31.32 -7.85 17.43
CA LEU A 64 -30.59 -8.30 16.24
C LEU A 64 -31.18 -9.60 15.69
N PRO A 65 -31.23 -9.79 14.35
CA PRO A 65 -30.80 -8.82 13.35
C PRO A 65 -31.84 -7.73 13.09
N ILE A 66 -31.38 -6.49 12.84
CA ILE A 66 -32.20 -5.37 12.41
C ILE A 66 -32.37 -5.45 10.89
N ILE A 67 -33.60 -5.69 10.45
CA ILE A 67 -33.97 -5.83 9.05
C ILE A 67 -35.26 -5.05 8.84
N PRO A 68 -35.23 -3.86 8.19
CA PRO A 68 -36.44 -3.12 7.83
C PRO A 68 -37.29 -3.92 6.84
N GLU A 69 -38.63 -3.90 6.98
CA GLU A 69 -39.54 -4.48 5.99
C GLU A 69 -39.43 -3.74 4.64
N GLN A 70 -39.30 -2.43 4.71
CA GLN A 70 -39.04 -1.57 3.56
C GLN A 70 -38.01 -0.51 3.92
N PHE A 71 -37.03 -0.30 3.04
CA PHE A 71 -36.07 0.76 3.20
C PHE A 71 -36.68 2.14 2.94
N GLY A 72 -36.52 3.03 3.89
CA GLY A 72 -36.93 4.42 3.80
C GLY A 72 -35.75 5.34 3.52
N LEU A 73 -36.03 6.47 2.93
CA LEU A 73 -35.08 7.51 2.59
C LEU A 73 -35.20 8.72 3.50
N LYS A 74 -34.09 9.38 3.82
CA LYS A 74 -34.07 10.67 4.53
C LYS A 74 -33.14 11.66 3.83
N ALA A 75 -33.40 12.94 4.02
CA ALA A 75 -32.48 13.99 3.60
C ALA A 75 -31.25 13.99 4.51
N ARG A 76 -30.08 14.21 3.92
CA ARG A 76 -28.84 14.40 4.69
C ARG A 76 -28.95 15.59 5.63
N GLY A 77 -28.39 15.47 6.84
CA GLY A 77 -28.63 16.40 7.94
C GLY A 77 -27.99 17.79 7.82
N ASP A 78 -27.07 18.02 6.86
CA ASP A 78 -26.41 19.32 6.72
C ASP A 78 -27.31 20.36 6.01
N ALA A 79 -27.27 21.62 6.50
CA ALA A 79 -28.13 22.69 6.03
C ALA A 79 -27.97 23.02 4.52
N SER A 80 -26.76 22.84 3.97
CA SER A 80 -26.48 23.12 2.56
C SER A 80 -27.12 22.06 1.66
N ALA A 81 -27.06 20.78 2.06
CA ALA A 81 -27.72 19.67 1.38
C ALA A 81 -29.23 19.83 1.41
N GLN A 82 -29.82 20.19 2.57
CA GLN A 82 -31.25 20.42 2.70
C GLN A 82 -31.73 21.59 1.85
N LYS A 83 -31.00 22.72 1.83
CA LYS A 83 -31.32 23.86 0.98
C LYS A 83 -31.33 23.47 -0.50
N GLN A 84 -30.30 22.77 -0.95
CA GLN A 84 -30.19 22.34 -2.35
C GLN A 84 -31.28 21.32 -2.70
N LEU A 85 -31.56 20.37 -1.81
CA LEU A 85 -32.59 19.37 -2.01
C LEU A 85 -33.98 19.98 -2.11
N ASN A 86 -34.28 21.02 -1.31
CA ASN A 86 -35.53 21.78 -1.41
C ASN A 86 -35.61 22.54 -2.75
N THR A 87 -34.48 23.07 -3.25
CA THR A 87 -34.43 23.69 -4.59
C THR A 87 -34.76 22.65 -5.65
N ILE A 88 -34.13 21.47 -5.61
CA ILE A 88 -34.38 20.37 -6.54
C ILE A 88 -35.88 19.95 -6.47
N LYS A 89 -36.43 19.76 -5.28
CA LYS A 89 -37.86 19.37 -5.09
C LYS A 89 -38.81 20.36 -5.76
N ARG A 90 -38.57 21.66 -5.57
CA ARG A 90 -39.36 22.73 -6.22
C ARG A 90 -39.29 22.65 -7.75
N LEU A 91 -38.07 22.51 -8.29
CA LEU A 91 -37.85 22.43 -9.73
C LEU A 91 -38.45 21.16 -10.33
N PHE A 92 -38.26 20.01 -9.69
CA PHE A 92 -38.84 18.72 -10.15
C PHE A 92 -40.37 18.74 -10.16
N LYS A 93 -41.00 19.29 -9.13
CA LYS A 93 -42.46 19.41 -9.11
C LYS A 93 -43.02 20.27 -10.26
N ALA A 94 -42.29 21.30 -10.66
CA ALA A 94 -42.67 22.20 -11.75
C ALA A 94 -42.26 21.69 -13.14
N ALA A 95 -41.42 20.66 -13.22
CA ALA A 95 -40.91 20.15 -14.50
C ALA A 95 -41.93 19.39 -15.32
N ASP A 96 -41.91 19.56 -16.64
CA ASP A 96 -42.63 18.70 -17.58
C ASP A 96 -41.87 17.39 -17.84
N GLU A 97 -40.54 17.48 -17.91
CA GLU A 97 -39.61 16.36 -18.12
C GLU A 97 -38.34 16.59 -17.29
N ILE A 98 -37.78 15.50 -16.73
CA ILE A 98 -36.51 15.54 -15.98
C ILE A 98 -35.40 14.86 -16.81
N ILE A 99 -34.21 15.43 -16.81
CA ILE A 99 -33.05 14.83 -17.45
C ILE A 99 -32.03 14.49 -16.37
N CYS A 100 -31.76 13.21 -16.23
CA CYS A 100 -30.73 12.68 -15.38
C CYS A 100 -29.36 12.88 -16.07
N ALA A 101 -28.54 13.76 -15.53
CA ALA A 101 -27.17 14.06 -15.99
C ALA A 101 -26.13 13.87 -14.87
N THR A 102 -26.41 12.96 -13.93
CA THR A 102 -25.43 12.47 -12.96
C THR A 102 -24.42 11.57 -13.64
N ASP A 103 -23.31 11.26 -12.97
CA ASP A 103 -22.22 10.48 -13.55
C ASP A 103 -22.75 9.15 -14.15
N ALA A 104 -22.13 8.70 -15.26
CA ALA A 104 -22.61 7.57 -16.07
C ALA A 104 -22.23 6.23 -15.42
N GLY A 105 -22.82 5.92 -14.24
CA GLY A 105 -22.51 4.72 -13.47
C GLY A 105 -23.58 4.41 -12.41
N ARG A 106 -23.37 3.28 -11.70
CA ARG A 106 -24.29 2.80 -10.64
C ARG A 106 -24.57 3.86 -9.59
N GLU A 107 -23.52 4.57 -9.15
CA GLU A 107 -23.61 5.54 -8.07
C GLU A 107 -24.41 6.78 -8.51
N GLY A 108 -24.12 7.31 -9.69
CA GLY A 108 -24.85 8.45 -10.25
C GLY A 108 -26.34 8.13 -10.48
N GLU A 109 -26.65 6.91 -10.92
CA GLU A 109 -28.05 6.47 -11.07
C GLU A 109 -28.74 6.36 -9.72
N LEU A 110 -28.05 5.84 -8.68
CA LEU A 110 -28.61 5.74 -7.33
C LEU A 110 -28.90 7.12 -6.73
N ILE A 111 -27.96 8.07 -6.87
CA ILE A 111 -28.14 9.46 -6.40
C ILE A 111 -29.37 10.07 -7.04
N PHE A 112 -29.51 9.94 -8.36
CA PHE A 112 -30.66 10.48 -9.08
C PHE A 112 -31.98 9.87 -8.62
N ARG A 113 -32.07 8.54 -8.58
CA ARG A 113 -33.31 7.83 -8.22
C ARG A 113 -33.74 8.05 -6.77
N TYR A 114 -32.76 8.16 -5.84
CA TYR A 114 -33.06 8.51 -4.46
C TYR A 114 -33.61 9.92 -4.33
N ILE A 115 -33.07 10.89 -5.08
CA ILE A 115 -33.62 12.25 -5.12
C ILE A 115 -35.00 12.26 -5.76
N LEU A 116 -35.23 11.55 -6.87
CA LEU A 116 -36.49 11.44 -7.55
C LEU A 116 -37.56 10.84 -6.62
N SER A 117 -37.24 9.78 -5.89
CA SER A 117 -38.13 9.16 -4.89
C SER A 117 -38.42 10.09 -3.72
N TRP A 118 -37.38 10.71 -3.12
CA TRP A 118 -37.53 11.60 -1.98
C TRP A 118 -38.35 12.86 -2.32
N THR A 119 -38.24 13.36 -3.55
CA THR A 119 -39.02 14.51 -4.02
C THR A 119 -40.44 14.17 -4.40
N GLU A 120 -40.86 12.90 -4.34
CA GLU A 120 -42.20 12.39 -4.73
C GLU A 120 -42.48 12.61 -6.22
N CYS A 121 -41.50 12.51 -7.09
CA CYS A 121 -41.58 12.79 -8.51
C CYS A 121 -41.39 11.55 -9.39
N LEU A 122 -41.59 10.34 -8.85
CA LEU A 122 -41.39 9.06 -9.57
C LEU A 122 -42.25 8.93 -10.85
N GLN A 123 -43.40 9.61 -10.88
CA GLN A 123 -44.35 9.58 -12.03
C GLN A 123 -43.94 10.55 -13.15
N LYS A 124 -42.92 11.39 -12.94
CA LYS A 124 -42.51 12.35 -13.98
C LYS A 124 -41.74 11.60 -15.06
N PRO A 125 -41.93 11.93 -16.35
CA PRO A 125 -41.13 11.38 -17.42
C PRO A 125 -39.70 11.87 -17.25
N PHE A 126 -38.74 10.95 -17.39
CA PHE A 126 -37.33 11.33 -17.30
C PHE A 126 -36.49 10.59 -18.35
N LYS A 127 -35.42 11.28 -18.78
CA LYS A 127 -34.45 10.79 -19.74
C LYS A 127 -33.06 10.78 -19.12
N ARG A 128 -32.17 9.98 -19.67
CA ARG A 128 -30.79 9.82 -19.22
C ARG A 128 -29.81 10.40 -20.24
N LEU A 129 -29.00 11.34 -19.79
CA LEU A 129 -27.77 11.76 -20.47
C LEU A 129 -26.64 10.82 -20.07
N TRP A 130 -26.17 10.00 -21.01
CA TRP A 130 -25.07 9.03 -20.77
C TRP A 130 -23.83 9.46 -21.51
N ILE A 131 -22.89 10.10 -20.82
CA ILE A 131 -21.64 10.61 -21.38
C ILE A 131 -20.48 10.33 -20.42
N SER A 132 -19.32 9.92 -20.94
CA SER A 132 -18.09 9.67 -20.18
C SER A 132 -17.03 10.78 -20.41
N SER A 133 -17.39 11.82 -21.17
CA SER A 133 -16.55 12.99 -21.47
C SER A 133 -17.39 14.25 -21.35
N LEU A 134 -16.78 15.34 -20.87
CA LEU A 134 -17.43 16.64 -20.71
C LEU A 134 -16.95 17.66 -21.76
N THR A 135 -16.49 17.18 -22.93
CA THR A 135 -16.23 18.05 -24.07
C THR A 135 -17.54 18.63 -24.60
N ASP A 136 -17.50 19.84 -25.15
CA ASP A 136 -18.69 20.48 -25.72
C ASP A 136 -19.37 19.60 -26.78
N ASP A 137 -18.57 18.86 -27.57
CA ASP A 137 -19.07 17.94 -28.61
C ASP A 137 -19.78 16.72 -27.99
N ALA A 138 -19.19 16.11 -26.93
CA ALA A 138 -19.79 14.99 -26.22
C ALA A 138 -21.11 15.40 -25.57
N ILE A 139 -21.16 16.57 -24.94
CA ILE A 139 -22.37 17.10 -24.32
C ILE A 139 -23.46 17.29 -25.39
N ARG A 140 -23.16 17.95 -26.51
CA ARG A 140 -24.13 18.19 -27.62
C ARG A 140 -24.66 16.90 -28.22
N LYS A 141 -23.80 15.94 -28.51
CA LYS A 141 -24.17 14.61 -29.02
C LYS A 141 -25.03 13.86 -28.01
N GLY A 142 -24.66 13.90 -26.72
CA GLY A 142 -25.43 13.29 -25.66
C GLY A 142 -26.84 13.84 -25.53
N PHE A 143 -27.02 15.17 -25.62
CA PHE A 143 -28.33 15.80 -25.63
C PHE A 143 -29.16 15.49 -26.90
N ALA A 144 -28.49 15.27 -28.03
CA ALA A 144 -29.16 14.83 -29.24
C ALA A 144 -29.62 13.36 -29.21
N SER A 145 -29.06 12.54 -28.31
CA SER A 145 -29.31 11.10 -28.18
C SER A 145 -29.69 10.69 -26.76
N LEU A 146 -30.49 11.50 -26.06
CA LEU A 146 -30.99 11.17 -24.72
C LEU A 146 -31.68 9.83 -24.71
N GLN A 147 -31.34 8.97 -23.76
CA GLN A 147 -31.91 7.66 -23.57
C GLN A 147 -33.14 7.70 -22.68
N GLU A 148 -34.06 6.76 -22.85
CA GLU A 148 -35.20 6.61 -21.94
C GLU A 148 -34.67 6.18 -20.55
N GLY A 149 -35.18 6.84 -19.49
CA GLY A 149 -34.68 6.62 -18.13
C GLY A 149 -34.88 5.20 -17.63
N HIS A 150 -35.94 4.51 -18.04
CA HIS A 150 -36.24 3.13 -17.66
C HIS A 150 -35.25 2.09 -18.25
N ALA A 151 -34.50 2.45 -19.29
CA ALA A 151 -33.43 1.58 -19.81
C ALA A 151 -32.33 1.30 -18.74
N TYR A 152 -32.27 2.14 -17.70
CA TYR A 152 -31.30 2.05 -16.61
C TYR A 152 -31.86 1.47 -15.30
N ASP A 153 -33.05 0.87 -15.33
CA ASP A 153 -33.69 0.29 -14.14
C ASP A 153 -32.88 -0.88 -13.55
N GLY A 154 -32.25 -1.70 -14.40
CA GLY A 154 -31.33 -2.75 -13.94
C GLY A 154 -30.12 -2.19 -13.17
N LEU A 155 -29.53 -1.13 -13.68
CA LEU A 155 -28.41 -0.42 -13.04
C LEU A 155 -28.82 0.15 -11.67
N TYR A 156 -29.98 0.79 -11.60
CA TYR A 156 -30.54 1.30 -10.34
C TYR A 156 -30.82 0.18 -9.34
N ARG A 157 -31.44 -0.93 -9.75
CA ARG A 157 -31.74 -2.06 -8.87
C ARG A 157 -30.46 -2.65 -8.29
N ALA A 158 -29.41 -2.82 -9.11
CA ALA A 158 -28.12 -3.29 -8.63
C ALA A 158 -27.49 -2.32 -7.61
N ALA A 159 -27.54 -1.01 -7.88
CA ALA A 159 -27.03 0.01 -6.96
C ALA A 159 -27.79 0.05 -5.63
N LYS A 160 -29.12 -0.06 -5.69
CA LYS A 160 -30.01 -0.12 -4.53
C LYS A 160 -29.71 -1.36 -3.67
N CYS A 161 -29.68 -2.54 -4.27
CA CYS A 161 -29.35 -3.80 -3.58
C CYS A 161 -27.99 -3.71 -2.88
N ARG A 162 -26.99 -3.11 -3.54
CA ARG A 162 -25.67 -2.90 -2.93
C ARG A 162 -25.75 -2.00 -1.71
N SER A 163 -26.44 -0.85 -1.81
CA SER A 163 -26.59 0.09 -0.70
C SER A 163 -27.28 -0.55 0.49
N GLU A 164 -28.38 -1.25 0.26
CA GLU A 164 -29.19 -1.90 1.29
C GLU A 164 -28.46 -3.09 1.92
N SER A 165 -27.76 -3.92 1.14
CA SER A 165 -26.95 -5.04 1.66
C SER A 165 -25.78 -4.57 2.51
N ASP A 166 -25.05 -3.53 2.08
CA ASP A 166 -23.95 -2.94 2.86
C ASP A 166 -24.47 -2.36 4.18
N TRP A 167 -25.67 -1.76 4.19
CA TRP A 167 -26.34 -1.27 5.40
C TRP A 167 -26.71 -2.43 6.34
N ILE A 168 -27.41 -3.48 5.83
CA ILE A 168 -27.84 -4.62 6.65
C ILE A 168 -26.64 -5.31 7.31
N VAL A 169 -25.66 -5.72 6.52
CA VAL A 169 -24.54 -6.51 7.03
C VAL A 169 -23.60 -5.66 7.88
N GLY A 170 -23.28 -4.44 7.44
CA GLY A 170 -22.38 -3.56 8.17
C GLY A 170 -22.95 -3.17 9.55
N LEU A 171 -24.23 -2.80 9.61
CA LEU A 171 -24.91 -2.45 10.85
C LEU A 171 -24.98 -3.64 11.82
N ASN A 172 -25.55 -4.76 11.35
CA ASN A 172 -25.81 -5.91 12.21
C ASN A 172 -24.51 -6.56 12.70
N ALA A 173 -23.53 -6.76 11.84
CA ALA A 173 -22.23 -7.29 12.24
C ALA A 173 -21.53 -6.34 13.23
N THR A 174 -21.51 -5.03 12.97
CA THR A 174 -20.89 -4.05 13.88
C THR A 174 -21.56 -4.09 15.27
N ARG A 175 -22.89 -4.07 15.34
CA ARG A 175 -23.61 -4.15 16.63
C ARG A 175 -23.39 -5.47 17.33
N LEU A 176 -23.49 -6.59 16.60
CA LEU A 176 -23.30 -7.92 17.14
C LEU A 176 -21.93 -8.10 17.80
N TYR A 177 -20.86 -7.79 17.08
CA TYR A 177 -19.51 -7.96 17.59
C TYR A 177 -19.19 -6.93 18.67
N THR A 178 -19.72 -5.72 18.59
CA THR A 178 -19.57 -4.71 19.66
C THR A 178 -20.27 -5.13 20.95
N LEU A 179 -21.50 -5.64 20.86
CA LEU A 179 -22.26 -6.09 22.04
C LEU A 179 -21.70 -7.37 22.67
N LYS A 180 -21.23 -8.33 21.85
CA LYS A 180 -20.68 -9.59 22.35
C LYS A 180 -19.26 -9.45 22.90
N PHE A 181 -18.42 -8.65 22.28
CA PHE A 181 -16.99 -8.63 22.54
C PHE A 181 -16.44 -7.25 22.89
N GLY A 182 -17.27 -6.20 22.84
CA GLY A 182 -16.86 -4.84 23.20
C GLY A 182 -16.75 -4.68 24.71
N GLN A 183 -15.59 -4.24 25.20
CA GLN A 183 -15.51 -3.68 26.54
C GLN A 183 -16.13 -2.27 26.54
N GLN A 184 -16.48 -1.72 27.73
CA GLN A 184 -17.09 -0.39 27.81
C GLN A 184 -16.36 0.65 26.97
N GLY A 185 -17.02 1.19 25.94
CA GLY A 185 -16.50 2.21 25.04
C GLY A 185 -15.78 1.70 23.79
N SER A 186 -15.63 0.38 23.59
CA SER A 186 -15.07 -0.20 22.37
C SER A 186 -16.14 -0.33 21.28
N LEU A 187 -15.85 0.12 20.08
CA LEU A 187 -16.69 -0.07 18.90
C LEU A 187 -15.96 -0.95 17.88
N TRP A 188 -16.50 -2.15 17.63
CA TRP A 188 -15.96 -3.10 16.65
C TRP A 188 -16.67 -2.94 15.31
N THR A 189 -16.09 -2.13 14.41
CA THR A 189 -16.71 -1.89 13.10
C THR A 189 -16.37 -2.99 12.13
N ILE A 190 -17.39 -3.59 11.55
CA ILE A 190 -17.28 -4.62 10.52
C ILE A 190 -17.94 -4.13 9.24
N GLY A 191 -17.31 -4.41 8.11
CA GLY A 191 -17.85 -4.05 6.81
C GLY A 191 -17.25 -4.91 5.71
N ARG A 192 -18.02 -5.12 4.66
CA ARG A 192 -17.72 -6.01 3.54
C ARG A 192 -16.35 -5.78 2.89
N VAL A 193 -15.83 -4.55 2.88
CA VAL A 193 -14.54 -4.24 2.28
C VAL A 193 -13.47 -3.96 3.34
N GLN A 194 -13.79 -3.21 4.39
CA GLN A 194 -12.81 -2.84 5.42
C GLN A 194 -12.27 -4.05 6.19
N THR A 195 -13.12 -5.04 6.47
CA THR A 195 -12.71 -6.22 7.24
C THR A 195 -11.76 -7.13 6.46
N PRO A 196 -12.01 -7.49 5.19
CA PRO A 196 -11.02 -8.21 4.37
C PRO A 196 -9.70 -7.46 4.23
N VAL A 197 -9.71 -6.13 4.06
CA VAL A 197 -8.48 -5.34 3.96
C VAL A 197 -7.67 -5.41 5.27
N LEU A 198 -8.35 -5.32 6.43
CA LEU A 198 -7.70 -5.53 7.72
C LEU A 198 -7.13 -6.95 7.86
N ALA A 199 -7.89 -7.96 7.44
CA ALA A 199 -7.45 -9.36 7.49
C ALA A 199 -6.18 -9.61 6.68
N LEU A 200 -6.06 -9.01 5.48
CA LEU A 200 -4.85 -9.07 4.65
C LEU A 200 -3.61 -8.53 5.39
N ILE A 201 -3.76 -7.39 6.09
CA ILE A 201 -2.65 -6.79 6.84
C ILE A 201 -2.27 -7.66 8.04
N VAL A 202 -3.27 -8.15 8.80
CA VAL A 202 -3.04 -9.02 9.96
C VAL A 202 -2.36 -10.32 9.55
N GLN A 203 -2.82 -10.94 8.45
CA GLN A 203 -2.20 -12.15 7.90
C GLN A 203 -0.74 -11.90 7.49
N LYS A 204 -0.48 -10.77 6.80
CA LYS A 204 0.89 -10.42 6.38
C LYS A 204 1.81 -10.21 7.57
N ASP A 205 1.35 -9.55 8.63
CA ASP A 205 2.13 -9.36 9.86
C ASP A 205 2.39 -10.71 10.56
N ALA A 206 1.43 -11.62 10.55
CA ALA A 206 1.60 -12.98 11.08
C ALA A 206 2.62 -13.80 10.26
N GLU A 207 2.57 -13.73 8.92
CA GLU A 207 3.55 -14.36 8.03
C GLU A 207 4.98 -13.86 8.33
N ILE A 208 5.14 -12.54 8.55
CA ILE A 208 6.43 -11.93 8.89
C ILE A 208 6.91 -12.36 10.27
N SER A 209 6.01 -12.34 11.26
CA SER A 209 6.35 -12.67 12.65
C SER A 209 6.71 -14.14 12.86
N ASN A 210 6.06 -15.03 12.11
CA ASN A 210 6.26 -16.48 12.19
C ASN A 210 7.32 -16.99 11.21
N PHE A 211 7.93 -16.06 10.43
CA PHE A 211 8.92 -16.44 9.44
C PHE A 211 10.20 -16.95 10.09
N VAL A 212 10.61 -18.15 9.70
CA VAL A 212 11.86 -18.76 10.12
C VAL A 212 12.83 -18.72 8.94
N PRO A 213 13.94 -17.96 9.02
CA PRO A 213 14.93 -17.93 7.96
C PRO A 213 15.56 -19.31 7.75
N LYS A 214 15.61 -19.75 6.50
CA LYS A 214 16.31 -20.97 6.08
C LYS A 214 17.58 -20.60 5.33
N ASP A 215 18.66 -21.30 5.61
CA ASP A 215 19.91 -21.19 4.84
C ASP A 215 19.72 -21.84 3.48
N PHE A 216 20.33 -21.26 2.46
CA PHE A 216 20.44 -21.82 1.12
C PHE A 216 21.79 -21.48 0.51
N TRP A 217 22.19 -22.18 -0.53
CA TRP A 217 23.43 -21.99 -1.24
C TRP A 217 23.15 -21.85 -2.74
N GLU A 218 23.84 -20.91 -3.38
CA GLU A 218 23.76 -20.69 -4.81
C GLU A 218 25.15 -20.96 -5.41
N LEU A 219 25.23 -21.79 -6.44
CA LEU A 219 26.45 -22.04 -7.18
C LEU A 219 26.57 -21.06 -8.34
N HIS A 220 27.66 -20.34 -8.35
CA HIS A 220 27.99 -19.33 -9.35
C HIS A 220 29.31 -19.65 -10.04
N THR A 221 29.55 -19.04 -11.18
CA THR A 221 30.88 -18.98 -11.76
C THR A 221 31.13 -17.66 -12.46
N LEU A 222 32.33 -17.12 -12.25
CA LEU A 222 32.80 -15.92 -12.95
C LEU A 222 33.59 -16.35 -14.18
N TYR A 223 33.15 -15.95 -15.37
CA TYR A 223 33.83 -16.15 -16.64
C TYR A 223 33.90 -14.85 -17.44
N ARG A 224 35.11 -14.40 -17.82
CA ARG A 224 35.35 -13.13 -18.52
C ARG A 224 34.58 -11.95 -17.91
N ASP A 225 34.69 -11.76 -16.59
CA ASP A 225 34.02 -10.69 -15.81
C ASP A 225 32.49 -10.74 -15.78
N ALA A 226 31.87 -11.81 -16.25
CA ALA A 226 30.43 -12.02 -16.14
C ALA A 226 30.15 -13.13 -15.11
N ASP A 227 29.23 -12.85 -14.20
CA ASP A 227 28.74 -13.80 -13.21
C ASP A 227 27.61 -14.65 -13.81
N PHE A 228 27.82 -15.96 -13.81
CA PHE A 228 26.89 -16.97 -14.27
C PHE A 228 26.31 -17.73 -13.08
N HIS A 229 25.00 -17.91 -13.07
CA HIS A 229 24.27 -18.64 -12.04
C HIS A 229 23.94 -20.06 -12.52
N TYR A 230 24.04 -21.03 -11.62
CA TYR A 230 23.64 -22.40 -11.87
C TYR A 230 22.15 -22.49 -12.22
N ILE A 231 21.83 -23.25 -13.29
CA ILE A 231 20.44 -23.32 -13.79
C ILE A 231 19.53 -24.18 -12.88
N GLY A 232 20.11 -25.13 -12.13
CA GLY A 232 19.36 -26.01 -11.21
C GLY A 232 18.77 -25.29 -9.98
N GLY A 233 19.09 -24.01 -9.79
CA GLY A 233 18.52 -23.19 -8.73
C GLY A 233 19.33 -23.23 -7.43
N ARG A 234 18.64 -23.08 -6.29
CA ARG A 234 19.23 -23.03 -4.96
C ARG A 234 19.34 -24.42 -4.36
N PHE A 235 20.29 -24.59 -3.46
CA PHE A 235 20.49 -25.80 -2.68
C PHE A 235 20.06 -25.54 -1.23
N ASP A 236 19.32 -26.49 -0.68
CA ASP A 236 18.88 -26.42 0.73
C ASP A 236 19.92 -27.01 1.72
N ASN A 237 21.00 -27.56 1.21
CA ASN A 237 22.15 -28.06 1.99
C ASN A 237 23.48 -27.62 1.34
N LYS A 238 24.55 -27.72 2.10
CA LYS A 238 25.87 -27.26 1.69
C LYS A 238 26.67 -28.33 0.91
N ILE A 239 26.36 -29.60 1.11
CA ILE A 239 27.12 -30.73 0.57
C ILE A 239 26.98 -30.82 -0.95
N ASP A 240 25.76 -30.70 -1.48
CA ASP A 240 25.49 -30.83 -2.91
C ASP A 240 26.24 -29.78 -3.75
N PRO A 241 26.17 -28.46 -3.44
CA PRO A 241 26.95 -27.48 -4.19
C PRO A 241 28.44 -27.59 -3.98
N GLU A 242 28.96 -28.05 -2.81
CA GLU A 242 30.39 -28.33 -2.60
C GLU A 242 30.86 -29.50 -3.46
N THR A 243 30.04 -30.53 -3.61
CA THR A 243 30.34 -31.66 -4.50
C THR A 243 30.43 -31.20 -5.96
N LEU A 244 29.45 -30.42 -6.44
CA LEU A 244 29.48 -29.86 -7.78
C LEU A 244 30.68 -28.92 -7.99
N LEU A 245 30.96 -28.06 -7.01
CA LEU A 245 32.10 -27.14 -7.04
C LEU A 245 33.42 -27.90 -7.24
N SER A 246 33.63 -28.99 -6.46
CA SER A 246 34.84 -29.82 -6.58
C SER A 246 35.00 -30.47 -7.96
N GLN A 247 33.86 -30.85 -8.57
CA GLN A 247 33.84 -31.49 -9.89
C GLN A 247 34.15 -30.52 -11.05
N ILE A 248 33.83 -29.23 -10.90
CA ILE A 248 33.99 -28.23 -11.96
C ILE A 248 35.25 -27.34 -11.77
N THR A 249 35.86 -27.37 -10.58
CA THR A 249 37.03 -26.55 -10.31
C THR A 249 38.23 -27.03 -11.13
N GLY A 250 38.95 -26.07 -11.78
CA GLY A 250 40.12 -26.33 -12.60
C GLY A 250 39.81 -26.89 -14.01
N ARG A 251 38.53 -26.90 -14.40
CA ARG A 251 38.08 -27.28 -15.74
C ARG A 251 37.73 -26.06 -16.57
N ASP A 252 37.65 -26.20 -17.87
CA ASP A 252 37.19 -25.10 -18.73
C ASP A 252 35.69 -24.98 -18.73
N PHE A 253 35.22 -23.74 -18.70
CA PHE A 253 33.83 -23.33 -18.90
C PHE A 253 33.62 -23.05 -20.39
N GLN A 254 32.61 -23.68 -20.99
CA GLN A 254 32.31 -23.54 -22.40
C GLN A 254 30.98 -22.83 -22.63
N ILE A 255 30.94 -21.83 -23.49
CA ILE A 255 29.69 -21.16 -23.92
C ILE A 255 28.96 -22.05 -24.91
N THR A 256 27.75 -22.48 -24.52
CA THR A 256 26.92 -23.37 -25.36
C THR A 256 25.90 -22.62 -26.20
N SER A 257 25.45 -21.44 -25.74
CA SER A 257 24.45 -20.65 -26.48
C SER A 257 24.55 -19.17 -26.13
N VAL A 258 24.45 -18.33 -27.16
CA VAL A 258 24.30 -16.88 -27.03
C VAL A 258 23.03 -16.48 -27.78
N LYS A 259 22.00 -16.03 -27.07
CA LYS A 259 20.72 -15.63 -27.67
C LYS A 259 20.39 -14.17 -27.33
N GLY A 260 20.28 -13.35 -28.37
CA GLY A 260 19.80 -11.97 -28.26
C GLY A 260 18.30 -11.90 -28.50
N LYS A 261 17.59 -11.16 -27.66
CA LYS A 261 16.18 -10.84 -27.84
C LYS A 261 15.99 -9.32 -27.76
N ARG A 262 15.43 -8.77 -28.82
CA ARG A 262 15.04 -7.35 -28.83
C ARG A 262 13.64 -7.23 -28.21
N GLU A 263 13.51 -6.42 -27.18
CA GLU A 263 12.25 -6.18 -26.47
C GLU A 263 11.85 -4.71 -26.61
N SER A 264 10.60 -4.50 -27.00
CA SER A 264 9.99 -3.18 -27.13
C SER A 264 9.04 -2.93 -25.96
N LEU A 265 9.42 -2.03 -25.05
CA LEU A 265 8.62 -1.64 -23.91
C LEU A 265 7.84 -0.39 -24.24
N SER A 266 6.53 -0.54 -24.46
CA SER A 266 5.63 0.58 -24.74
C SER A 266 5.57 1.57 -23.56
N PRO A 267 5.26 2.86 -23.82
CA PRO A 267 4.99 3.81 -22.74
C PRO A 267 3.92 3.28 -21.78
N PRO A 268 3.96 3.67 -20.50
CA PRO A 268 2.91 3.29 -19.56
C PRO A 268 1.55 3.86 -20.01
N LEU A 269 0.45 3.20 -19.63
CA LEU A 269 -0.89 3.75 -19.80
C LEU A 269 -1.05 5.03 -18.97
N LEU A 270 -2.04 5.84 -19.28
CA LEU A 270 -2.38 7.01 -18.49
C LEU A 270 -2.78 6.60 -17.06
N TYR A 271 -2.86 7.55 -16.16
CA TYR A 271 -3.25 7.27 -14.79
C TYR A 271 -4.75 7.11 -14.64
N ASP A 272 -5.15 6.01 -13.99
CA ASP A 272 -6.32 6.00 -13.11
C ASP A 272 -5.92 6.49 -11.70
N LEU A 273 -6.88 6.60 -10.78
CA LEU A 273 -6.59 7.06 -9.43
C LEU A 273 -5.66 6.11 -8.67
N THR A 274 -5.87 4.81 -8.80
CA THR A 274 -5.09 3.80 -8.06
C THR A 274 -3.63 3.81 -8.48
N ASP A 275 -3.34 3.86 -9.78
CA ASP A 275 -1.96 3.92 -10.28
C ASP A 275 -1.28 5.24 -9.92
N LEU A 276 -2.01 6.37 -9.93
CA LEU A 276 -1.48 7.65 -9.48
C LEU A 276 -1.11 7.60 -7.99
N GLN A 277 -1.98 7.03 -7.16
CA GLN A 277 -1.72 6.86 -5.72
C GLN A 277 -0.53 5.93 -5.46
N LYS A 278 -0.43 4.80 -6.17
CA LYS A 278 0.70 3.86 -6.07
C LYS A 278 2.02 4.53 -6.44
N ASP A 279 2.07 5.22 -7.57
CA ASP A 279 3.28 5.85 -8.07
C ASP A 279 3.78 6.96 -7.12
N LEU A 280 2.90 7.85 -6.68
CA LEU A 280 3.24 8.92 -5.75
C LEU A 280 3.61 8.43 -4.35
N ASN A 281 3.01 7.33 -3.89
CA ASN A 281 3.43 6.69 -2.64
C ASN A 281 4.85 6.12 -2.75
N LEU A 282 5.17 5.44 -3.83
CA LEU A 282 6.51 4.87 -4.05
C LEU A 282 7.57 5.96 -4.22
N ARG A 283 7.32 6.95 -5.06
CA ARG A 283 8.28 8.01 -5.41
C ARG A 283 8.43 9.06 -4.32
N HIS A 284 7.34 9.56 -3.80
CA HIS A 284 7.33 10.71 -2.90
C HIS A 284 6.84 10.39 -1.48
N GLY A 285 6.33 9.19 -1.24
CA GLY A 285 5.79 8.79 0.07
C GLY A 285 4.46 9.43 0.41
N LEU A 286 3.73 9.99 -0.57
CA LEU A 286 2.39 10.52 -0.36
C LEU A 286 1.44 9.38 0.01
N THR A 287 0.51 9.66 0.92
CA THR A 287 -0.57 8.71 1.18
C THR A 287 -1.59 8.71 0.05
N ALA A 288 -2.39 7.67 -0.04
CA ALA A 288 -3.47 7.59 -1.01
C ALA A 288 -4.47 8.74 -0.85
N ASP A 289 -4.76 9.13 0.40
CA ASP A 289 -5.66 10.24 0.72
C ASP A 289 -5.05 11.60 0.36
N GLN A 290 -3.78 11.84 0.67
CA GLN A 290 -3.07 13.06 0.25
C GLN A 290 -3.06 13.21 -1.27
N THR A 291 -2.77 12.12 -1.98
CA THR A 291 -2.78 12.10 -3.45
C THR A 291 -4.15 12.46 -4.01
N LEU A 292 -5.22 11.82 -3.47
CA LEU A 292 -6.59 12.11 -3.89
C LEU A 292 -6.99 13.54 -3.58
N SER A 293 -6.67 14.04 -2.39
CA SER A 293 -7.00 15.41 -1.97
C SER A 293 -6.33 16.45 -2.88
N CYS A 294 -5.05 16.26 -3.20
CA CYS A 294 -4.33 17.15 -4.13
C CYS A 294 -4.90 17.08 -5.56
N ALA A 295 -5.18 15.87 -6.06
CA ALA A 295 -5.77 15.69 -7.38
C ALA A 295 -7.18 16.30 -7.47
N GLN A 296 -7.99 16.18 -6.40
CA GLN A 296 -9.31 16.81 -6.30
C GLN A 296 -9.21 18.34 -6.34
N GLN A 297 -8.29 18.94 -5.59
CA GLN A 297 -8.06 20.40 -5.62
C GLN A 297 -7.63 20.88 -7.01
N LEU A 298 -6.75 20.13 -7.69
CA LEU A 298 -6.31 20.44 -9.04
C LEU A 298 -7.45 20.32 -10.06
N TYR A 299 -8.34 19.35 -9.89
CA TYR A 299 -9.56 19.20 -10.69
C TYR A 299 -10.53 20.38 -10.48
N GLU A 300 -10.79 20.78 -9.24
CA GLU A 300 -11.69 21.90 -8.92
C GLU A 300 -11.19 23.23 -9.52
N LYS A 301 -9.87 23.39 -9.59
CA LYS A 301 -9.21 24.50 -10.26
C LYS A 301 -9.10 24.33 -11.78
N LYS A 302 -9.64 23.25 -12.32
CA LYS A 302 -9.63 22.90 -13.74
C LYS A 302 -8.22 22.64 -14.32
N HIS A 303 -7.23 22.25 -13.51
CA HIS A 303 -5.88 21.92 -13.99
C HIS A 303 -5.74 20.45 -14.38
N LEU A 304 -6.53 19.56 -13.77
CA LEU A 304 -6.64 18.14 -14.10
C LEU A 304 -8.08 17.77 -14.45
N THR A 305 -8.24 16.65 -15.14
CA THR A 305 -9.54 16.00 -15.33
C THR A 305 -9.99 15.31 -14.04
N TYR A 306 -11.21 14.78 -14.00
CA TYR A 306 -11.79 14.19 -12.81
C TYR A 306 -10.92 13.03 -12.26
N PRO A 307 -10.49 13.08 -10.98
CA PRO A 307 -9.48 12.14 -10.49
C PRO A 307 -10.04 10.79 -10.05
N ARG A 308 -11.34 10.66 -9.78
CA ARG A 308 -11.92 9.41 -9.27
C ARG A 308 -12.36 8.50 -10.42
N THR A 309 -11.40 8.02 -11.18
CA THR A 309 -11.62 7.15 -12.34
C THR A 309 -10.81 5.86 -12.19
N ASP A 310 -11.33 4.77 -12.73
CA ASP A 310 -10.67 3.47 -12.92
C ASP A 310 -10.15 3.29 -14.35
N SER A 311 -10.46 4.24 -15.25
CA SER A 311 -10.00 4.19 -16.63
C SER A 311 -8.57 4.72 -16.80
N ARG A 312 -7.81 4.03 -17.63
CA ARG A 312 -6.47 4.42 -18.11
C ARG A 312 -6.47 4.83 -19.57
N CYS A 313 -7.67 5.00 -20.16
CA CYS A 313 -7.88 5.34 -21.57
C CYS A 313 -8.63 6.65 -21.71
N LEU A 314 -8.52 7.25 -22.87
CA LEU A 314 -9.29 8.41 -23.32
C LEU A 314 -10.34 7.97 -24.33
N THR A 315 -11.39 8.75 -24.52
CA THR A 315 -12.40 8.55 -25.54
C THR A 315 -11.92 9.04 -26.92
N GLN A 316 -12.51 8.53 -27.99
CA GLN A 316 -12.10 8.87 -29.37
C GLN A 316 -12.32 10.34 -29.69
N ASP A 317 -13.38 10.95 -29.16
CA ASP A 317 -13.72 12.37 -29.34
C ASP A 317 -12.66 13.33 -28.77
N MET A 318 -11.82 12.85 -27.85
CA MET A 318 -10.73 13.67 -27.28
C MET A 318 -9.50 13.79 -28.18
N LYS A 319 -9.35 12.95 -29.22
CA LYS A 319 -8.16 12.96 -30.09
C LYS A 319 -7.80 14.34 -30.67
N PRO A 320 -8.75 15.14 -31.19
CA PRO A 320 -8.44 16.46 -31.76
C PRO A 320 -7.84 17.43 -30.74
N GLY A 321 -8.18 17.26 -29.45
CA GLY A 321 -7.70 18.12 -28.38
C GLY A 321 -6.25 17.85 -27.93
N MET A 322 -5.61 16.76 -28.36
CA MET A 322 -4.30 16.34 -27.84
C MET A 322 -3.16 17.25 -28.30
N LYS A 323 -3.13 17.62 -29.59
CA LYS A 323 -2.12 18.54 -30.10
C LYS A 323 -2.20 19.91 -29.41
N PRO A 324 -3.35 20.60 -29.34
CA PRO A 324 -3.47 21.86 -28.62
C PRO A 324 -3.09 21.77 -27.14
N LEU A 325 -3.39 20.63 -26.47
CA LEU A 325 -3.03 20.42 -25.07
C LEU A 325 -1.51 20.29 -24.89
N LEU A 326 -0.84 19.50 -25.74
CA LEU A 326 0.63 19.38 -25.72
C LEU A 326 1.32 20.71 -26.05
N GLU A 327 0.80 21.49 -26.99
CA GLU A 327 1.31 22.83 -27.30
C GLU A 327 1.24 23.77 -26.08
N LYS A 328 0.11 23.76 -25.36
CA LYS A 328 -0.01 24.53 -24.12
C LYS A 328 0.94 24.05 -23.02
N LEU A 329 1.09 22.75 -22.83
CA LEU A 329 1.98 22.17 -21.84
C LEU A 329 3.47 22.52 -22.08
N ARG A 330 3.87 22.93 -23.29
CA ARG A 330 5.24 23.40 -23.57
C ARG A 330 5.71 24.52 -22.66
N VAL A 331 4.80 25.35 -22.13
CA VAL A 331 5.14 26.43 -21.18
C VAL A 331 5.88 25.88 -19.95
N HIS A 332 5.47 24.71 -19.45
CA HIS A 332 6.07 24.11 -18.24
C HIS A 332 6.98 22.92 -18.57
N PHE A 333 6.73 22.21 -19.67
CA PHE A 333 7.37 20.93 -20.05
C PHE A 333 8.01 21.01 -21.45
N GLY A 334 8.56 22.19 -21.84
CA GLY A 334 9.11 22.41 -23.19
C GLY A 334 10.15 21.37 -23.57
N ARG A 335 11.16 21.11 -22.72
CA ARG A 335 12.22 20.12 -22.95
C ARG A 335 11.68 18.70 -23.10
N GLN A 336 10.63 18.36 -22.37
CA GLN A 336 10.00 17.02 -22.41
C GLN A 336 9.13 16.84 -23.65
N ILE A 337 8.60 17.91 -24.23
CA ILE A 337 7.72 17.85 -25.40
C ILE A 337 8.51 18.07 -26.72
N GLU A 338 9.65 18.75 -26.67
CA GLU A 338 10.49 19.04 -27.84
C GLU A 338 10.76 17.82 -28.75
N PRO A 339 11.05 16.60 -28.20
CA PRO A 339 11.28 15.42 -29.04
C PRO A 339 10.02 14.86 -29.73
N ILE A 340 8.82 15.35 -29.39
CA ILE A 340 7.55 14.85 -29.92
C ILE A 340 7.21 15.66 -31.19
N ASN A 341 7.03 14.94 -32.32
CA ASN A 341 6.48 15.55 -33.52
C ASN A 341 4.96 15.75 -33.38
N LEU A 342 4.56 17.00 -33.09
CA LEU A 342 3.15 17.34 -32.84
C LEU A 342 2.28 17.29 -34.10
N ASP A 343 2.86 17.34 -35.30
CA ASP A 343 2.12 17.22 -36.56
C ASP A 343 1.85 15.77 -36.95
N LYS A 344 2.61 14.82 -36.36
CA LYS A 344 2.48 13.38 -36.59
C LYS A 344 2.30 12.62 -35.28
N LEU A 345 1.36 13.05 -34.44
CA LEU A 345 1.07 12.38 -33.18
C LEU A 345 0.54 10.96 -33.41
N THR A 346 1.14 10.00 -32.72
CA THR A 346 0.67 8.60 -32.75
C THR A 346 -0.50 8.42 -31.75
N LEU A 347 -1.73 8.51 -32.24
CA LEU A 347 -2.96 8.36 -31.47
C LEU A 347 -3.44 6.90 -31.48
N THR A 348 -2.80 6.05 -30.69
CA THR A 348 -3.03 4.59 -30.71
C THR A 348 -4.33 4.20 -30.00
N SER A 349 -4.91 3.06 -30.40
CA SER A 349 -6.04 2.42 -29.71
C SER A 349 -5.69 1.96 -28.27
N ARG A 350 -4.41 1.95 -27.94
CA ARG A 350 -3.92 1.68 -26.57
C ARG A 350 -4.30 2.80 -25.61
N ILE A 351 -4.30 4.04 -26.07
CA ILE A 351 -4.64 5.24 -25.29
C ILE A 351 -6.09 5.66 -25.52
N PHE A 352 -6.60 5.55 -26.76
CA PHE A 352 -7.94 6.00 -27.15
C PHE A 352 -8.85 4.78 -27.39
N ASN A 353 -9.68 4.44 -26.39
CA ASN A 353 -10.53 3.26 -26.45
C ASN A 353 -11.80 3.46 -25.63
N ASP A 354 -12.92 3.75 -26.29
CA ASP A 354 -14.22 4.01 -25.66
C ASP A 354 -14.71 2.81 -24.82
N ALA A 355 -14.48 1.58 -25.28
CA ALA A 355 -14.88 0.37 -24.57
C ALA A 355 -14.14 0.14 -23.25
N LYS A 356 -13.03 0.85 -23.01
CA LYS A 356 -12.24 0.80 -21.78
C LYS A 356 -12.41 2.05 -20.92
N VAL A 357 -13.30 2.94 -21.30
CA VAL A 357 -13.71 4.09 -20.49
C VAL A 357 -15.03 3.74 -19.84
N SER A 358 -15.06 3.71 -18.52
CA SER A 358 -16.26 3.48 -17.72
C SER A 358 -17.04 4.81 -17.54
N ASP A 359 -17.17 5.26 -16.32
CA ASP A 359 -17.86 6.51 -15.96
C ASP A 359 -17.07 7.75 -16.38
N HIS A 360 -15.74 7.68 -16.29
CA HIS A 360 -14.80 8.77 -16.60
C HIS A 360 -13.57 8.24 -17.30
N HIS A 361 -13.00 9.07 -18.19
CA HIS A 361 -11.71 8.78 -18.82
C HIS A 361 -10.52 8.97 -17.85
N ALA A 362 -9.32 8.60 -18.28
CA ALA A 362 -8.08 8.71 -17.52
C ALA A 362 -7.79 10.14 -17.01
N ILE A 363 -6.99 10.24 -15.96
CA ILE A 363 -6.53 11.52 -15.39
C ILE A 363 -5.47 12.13 -16.29
N ILE A 364 -5.75 13.31 -16.85
CA ILE A 364 -4.81 14.07 -17.68
C ILE A 364 -4.83 15.56 -17.29
N PRO A 365 -3.80 16.34 -17.68
CA PRO A 365 -3.85 17.79 -17.60
C PRO A 365 -4.97 18.36 -18.47
N THR A 366 -5.42 19.57 -18.16
CA THR A 366 -6.35 20.32 -18.99
C THR A 366 -5.64 21.47 -19.71
N THR A 367 -6.37 22.19 -20.55
CA THR A 367 -5.87 23.41 -21.20
C THR A 367 -5.75 24.62 -20.25
N THR A 368 -6.23 24.51 -19.01
CA THR A 368 -6.06 25.50 -17.95
C THR A 368 -4.79 25.19 -17.15
N LEU A 369 -3.67 25.78 -17.57
CA LEU A 369 -2.40 25.55 -16.89
C LEU A 369 -2.41 26.16 -15.49
N PRO A 370 -1.82 25.50 -14.49
CA PRO A 370 -1.60 26.10 -13.19
C PRO A 370 -0.51 27.19 -13.26
N GLY A 371 -0.60 28.17 -12.37
CA GLY A 371 0.54 29.04 -12.07
C GLY A 371 1.63 28.26 -11.30
N ALA A 372 2.42 28.95 -10.48
CA ALA A 372 3.41 28.29 -9.63
C ALA A 372 2.73 27.37 -8.60
N LEU A 373 2.89 26.07 -8.77
CA LEU A 373 2.49 25.05 -7.79
C LEU A 373 3.64 24.76 -6.84
N SER A 374 3.33 24.44 -5.61
CA SER A 374 4.30 24.03 -4.58
C SER A 374 3.83 22.79 -3.82
N GLY A 375 4.74 22.16 -3.09
CA GLY A 375 4.45 21.04 -2.22
C GLY A 375 3.89 19.81 -2.97
N ASP A 376 2.91 19.14 -2.38
CA ASP A 376 2.39 17.89 -2.91
C ASP A 376 1.53 18.07 -4.16
N ALA A 377 0.84 19.21 -4.29
CA ALA A 377 0.08 19.54 -5.50
C ALA A 377 0.98 19.63 -6.74
N ALA A 378 2.19 20.19 -6.59
CA ALA A 378 3.18 20.23 -7.69
C ALA A 378 3.60 18.82 -8.12
N LYS A 379 3.90 17.93 -7.16
CA LYS A 379 4.28 16.54 -7.43
C LYS A 379 3.17 15.77 -8.16
N VAL A 380 1.91 15.94 -7.71
CA VAL A 380 0.75 15.31 -8.35
C VAL A 380 0.58 15.81 -9.78
N TYR A 381 0.63 17.12 -10.00
CA TYR A 381 0.48 17.69 -11.34
C TYR A 381 1.60 17.26 -12.28
N GLU A 382 2.86 17.33 -11.82
CA GLU A 382 4.04 16.89 -12.58
C GLU A 382 3.95 15.41 -12.97
N ALA A 383 3.59 14.54 -12.03
CA ALA A 383 3.42 13.10 -12.31
C ALA A 383 2.37 12.86 -13.41
N VAL A 384 1.21 13.52 -13.31
CA VAL A 384 0.15 13.38 -14.33
C VAL A 384 0.60 13.94 -15.68
N ALA A 385 1.24 15.12 -15.70
CA ALA A 385 1.72 15.74 -16.93
C ALA A 385 2.81 14.87 -17.62
N LEU A 386 3.79 14.39 -16.87
CA LEU A 386 4.85 13.53 -17.42
C LEU A 386 4.29 12.19 -17.93
N ARG A 387 3.33 11.59 -17.24
CA ARG A 387 2.65 10.36 -17.69
C ARG A 387 1.87 10.59 -18.97
N PHE A 388 1.19 11.71 -19.08
CA PHE A 388 0.47 12.11 -20.28
C PHE A 388 1.43 12.33 -21.46
N ILE A 389 2.52 13.08 -21.27
CA ILE A 389 3.55 13.32 -22.28
C ILE A 389 4.20 12.01 -22.72
N ALA A 390 4.50 11.10 -21.77
CA ALA A 390 5.10 9.80 -22.06
C ALA A 390 4.26 8.95 -23.02
N ALA A 391 2.93 9.09 -22.98
CA ALA A 391 2.04 8.32 -23.84
C ALA A 391 2.25 8.56 -25.36
N PHE A 392 2.87 9.68 -25.72
CA PHE A 392 3.18 10.09 -27.12
C PHE A 392 4.65 9.85 -27.50
N TYR A 393 5.45 9.30 -26.58
CA TYR A 393 6.83 8.92 -26.86
C TYR A 393 6.93 7.57 -27.56
N PRO A 394 8.04 7.33 -28.28
CA PRO A 394 8.35 6.01 -28.80
C PRO A 394 8.60 5.01 -27.67
N PRO A 395 8.43 3.70 -27.92
CA PRO A 395 8.76 2.67 -26.94
C PRO A 395 10.25 2.68 -26.60
N CYS A 396 10.57 2.21 -25.38
CA CYS A 396 11.94 1.90 -24.99
C CYS A 396 12.34 0.56 -25.63
N ILE A 397 13.45 0.54 -26.36
CA ILE A 397 13.99 -0.66 -26.99
C ILE A 397 15.15 -1.18 -26.16
N LYS A 398 15.04 -2.43 -25.73
CA LYS A 398 16.06 -3.13 -24.96
C LYS A 398 16.56 -4.32 -25.74
N GLN A 399 17.89 -4.53 -25.73
CA GLN A 399 18.52 -5.75 -26.16
C GLN A 399 18.83 -6.60 -24.92
N ILE A 400 18.18 -7.76 -24.83
CA ILE A 400 18.41 -8.72 -23.75
C ILE A 400 19.26 -9.85 -24.33
N THR A 401 20.48 -10.05 -23.82
CA THR A 401 21.37 -11.14 -24.22
C THR A 401 21.37 -12.20 -23.13
N THR A 402 20.93 -13.39 -23.45
CA THR A 402 21.01 -14.57 -22.59
C THR A 402 22.14 -15.47 -23.05
N VAL A 403 23.05 -15.77 -22.15
CA VAL A 403 24.20 -16.64 -22.44
C VAL A 403 24.09 -17.87 -21.54
N LEU A 404 24.22 -19.04 -22.18
CA LEU A 404 24.30 -20.33 -21.50
C LEU A 404 25.70 -20.85 -21.64
N GLY A 405 26.21 -21.45 -20.60
CA GLY A 405 27.49 -22.15 -20.62
C GLY A 405 27.43 -23.37 -19.71
N GLU A 406 28.41 -24.25 -19.87
CA GLU A 406 28.48 -25.50 -19.13
C GLU A 406 29.92 -25.90 -18.81
N VAL A 407 30.03 -26.73 -17.79
CA VAL A 407 31.30 -27.40 -17.46
C VAL A 407 31.07 -28.90 -17.51
N CYS A 408 31.97 -29.64 -18.16
CA CYS A 408 31.90 -31.10 -18.17
C CYS A 408 32.57 -31.63 -16.88
N PRO A 409 31.84 -32.29 -15.96
CA PRO A 409 32.44 -32.96 -14.83
C PRO A 409 33.25 -34.18 -15.27
N PRO A 410 34.20 -34.72 -14.43
CA PRO A 410 34.87 -35.97 -14.73
C PRO A 410 33.86 -37.11 -14.78
N LEU A 411 33.99 -38.00 -15.74
CA LEU A 411 33.23 -39.26 -15.76
C LEU A 411 33.55 -40.02 -14.47
N PRO A 412 32.53 -40.45 -13.68
CA PRO A 412 32.78 -41.40 -12.61
C PRO A 412 33.23 -42.70 -13.24
N SER A 413 34.32 -43.26 -12.72
CA SER A 413 34.77 -44.63 -13.04
C SER A 413 33.77 -45.62 -12.44
N GLY A 414 32.72 -46.02 -13.21
CA GLY A 414 31.71 -47.01 -12.76
C GLY A 414 30.31 -46.65 -13.26
N GLU A 415 29.76 -47.57 -13.99
CA GLU A 415 28.45 -47.69 -14.59
C GLU A 415 27.33 -46.64 -14.26
N GLY A 416 26.80 -45.99 -15.29
CA GLY A 416 25.36 -45.71 -15.34
C GLY A 416 24.90 -44.31 -15.04
N TRP A 417 25.71 -43.22 -15.16
CA TRP A 417 25.17 -41.84 -15.13
C TRP A 417 25.30 -41.20 -16.53
N SER A 418 24.15 -40.91 -17.12
CA SER A 418 24.02 -40.12 -18.33
C SER A 418 24.61 -38.74 -18.14
N GLU A 419 25.47 -38.32 -19.08
CA GLU A 419 26.01 -36.98 -19.39
C GLU A 419 25.38 -35.81 -18.60
N GLY A 420 25.91 -35.54 -17.41
CA GLY A 420 25.42 -34.46 -16.55
C GLY A 420 26.31 -33.22 -16.62
N PHE A 421 26.25 -32.43 -17.70
CA PHE A 421 26.90 -31.11 -17.70
C PHE A 421 26.35 -30.20 -16.61
N VAL A 422 27.23 -29.52 -15.87
CA VAL A 422 26.82 -28.49 -14.91
C VAL A 422 26.57 -27.20 -15.68
N LYS A 423 25.30 -26.82 -15.82
CA LYS A 423 24.87 -25.72 -16.68
C LYS A 423 24.65 -24.42 -15.91
N PHE A 424 25.07 -23.34 -16.53
CA PHE A 424 25.00 -22.00 -15.98
C PHE A 424 24.37 -21.03 -16.99
N LYS A 425 23.80 -19.94 -16.44
CA LYS A 425 23.13 -18.89 -17.21
C LYS A 425 23.53 -17.51 -16.71
N THR A 426 23.76 -16.58 -17.61
CA THR A 426 23.77 -15.16 -17.33
C THR A 426 22.86 -14.41 -18.29
N THR A 427 22.37 -13.25 -17.86
CA THR A 427 21.54 -12.37 -18.68
C THR A 427 22.03 -10.95 -18.55
N GLY A 428 22.27 -10.32 -19.69
CA GLY A 428 22.60 -8.89 -19.76
C GLY A 428 21.47 -8.12 -20.43
N THR A 429 21.36 -6.84 -20.11
CA THR A 429 20.37 -5.93 -20.71
C THR A 429 21.06 -4.64 -21.11
N MET A 430 20.92 -4.27 -22.37
CA MET A 430 21.39 -2.99 -22.92
C MET A 430 20.19 -2.20 -23.45
N ILE A 431 20.13 -0.91 -23.18
CA ILE A 431 19.10 -0.04 -23.73
C ILE A 431 19.59 0.50 -25.06
N GLU A 432 19.02 0.07 -26.19
CA GLU A 432 19.31 0.59 -27.52
C GLU A 432 18.70 1.99 -27.72
N SER A 433 17.44 2.15 -27.32
CA SER A 433 16.72 3.41 -27.38
C SER A 433 15.93 3.59 -26.11
N PRO A 434 16.16 4.64 -25.33
CA PRO A 434 15.49 4.84 -24.06
C PRO A 434 14.00 5.22 -24.21
N GLY A 435 13.59 5.76 -25.37
CA GLY A 435 12.22 6.15 -25.64
C GLY A 435 11.62 7.00 -24.51
N TRP A 436 10.41 6.68 -24.06
CA TRP A 436 9.71 7.38 -22.99
C TRP A 436 10.45 7.41 -21.65
N GLN A 437 11.40 6.50 -21.41
CA GLN A 437 12.13 6.43 -20.12
C GLN A 437 13.03 7.64 -19.87
N VAL A 438 13.34 8.43 -20.90
CA VAL A 438 14.11 9.67 -20.72
C VAL A 438 13.42 10.68 -19.80
N LEU A 439 12.10 10.65 -19.74
CA LEU A 439 11.29 11.54 -18.89
C LEU A 439 11.48 11.27 -17.39
N TYR A 440 11.98 10.10 -17.02
CA TYR A 440 12.14 9.64 -15.64
C TYR A 440 13.62 9.45 -15.23
N LYS A 441 14.58 10.02 -16.02
CA LYS A 441 16.04 9.82 -15.79
C LYS A 441 16.59 10.43 -14.51
N ASN A 442 15.91 11.42 -13.92
CA ASN A 442 16.38 12.11 -12.71
C ASN A 442 16.08 11.36 -11.41
N GLU A 443 15.46 10.19 -11.48
CA GLU A 443 15.21 9.37 -10.30
C GLU A 443 16.47 8.59 -9.92
N SER A 444 16.85 8.66 -8.64
CA SER A 444 18.03 7.95 -8.13
C SER A 444 17.92 6.44 -8.39
N ALA A 445 19.06 5.80 -8.67
CA ALA A 445 19.13 4.36 -8.97
C ALA A 445 18.43 3.47 -7.91
N SER A 446 18.40 3.92 -6.64
CA SER A 446 17.68 3.27 -5.54
C SER A 446 16.14 3.34 -5.66
N GLN A 447 15.59 4.26 -6.45
CA GLN A 447 14.15 4.37 -6.72
C GLN A 447 13.75 3.57 -7.96
N ARG A 448 14.67 3.38 -8.93
CA ARG A 448 14.43 2.59 -10.15
C ARG A 448 14.25 1.09 -9.87
N SER A 449 14.93 0.54 -8.87
CA SER A 449 14.76 -0.87 -8.47
C SER A 449 13.40 -1.20 -7.88
N ARG A 450 12.52 -0.19 -7.68
CA ARG A 450 11.16 -0.34 -7.11
C ARG A 450 10.03 -0.23 -8.13
N SER A 451 10.32 0.19 -9.37
CA SER A 451 9.35 0.09 -10.46
C SER A 451 9.38 -1.34 -11.04
N GLU A 452 8.22 -1.89 -11.38
CA GLU A 452 8.00 -3.28 -11.81
C GLU A 452 8.83 -3.76 -13.02
N SER A 453 9.70 -2.93 -13.60
CA SER A 453 10.58 -3.25 -14.73
C SER A 453 12.08 -3.12 -14.41
N GLY A 454 12.47 -3.36 -13.15
CA GLY A 454 13.86 -3.19 -12.66
C GLY A 454 14.84 -4.26 -13.16
N SER A 455 15.07 -4.37 -14.46
CA SER A 455 16.31 -5.00 -14.95
C SER A 455 17.44 -3.97 -14.83
N GLU A 456 18.36 -4.21 -13.92
CA GLU A 456 19.65 -3.49 -13.89
C GLU A 456 20.29 -3.55 -15.27
N ILE A 457 20.88 -2.43 -15.71
CA ILE A 457 21.66 -2.40 -16.95
C ILE A 457 22.91 -3.20 -16.66
N LYS A 458 22.96 -4.45 -17.12
CA LYS A 458 24.12 -5.33 -17.04
C LYS A 458 24.65 -5.53 -18.44
N ILE A 459 25.78 -4.92 -18.73
CA ILE A 459 26.47 -5.11 -20.03
C ILE A 459 27.34 -6.36 -19.88
N LEU A 460 27.12 -7.35 -20.77
CA LEU A 460 27.94 -8.55 -20.85
C LEU A 460 29.08 -8.35 -21.83
N PRO A 461 30.23 -9.01 -21.61
CA PRO A 461 31.24 -9.17 -22.64
C PRO A 461 30.66 -9.79 -23.92
N ASN A 462 31.34 -9.57 -25.06
CA ASN A 462 30.92 -10.21 -26.31
C ASN A 462 31.32 -11.69 -26.27
N PHE A 463 30.36 -12.57 -26.00
CA PHE A 463 30.54 -14.01 -25.98
C PHE A 463 30.30 -14.62 -27.33
N VAL A 464 31.09 -15.67 -27.67
CA VAL A 464 30.95 -16.46 -28.89
C VAL A 464 30.56 -17.89 -28.50
N GLN A 465 29.60 -18.47 -29.21
CA GLN A 465 29.23 -19.86 -28.99
C GLN A 465 30.40 -20.77 -29.30
N GLY A 466 30.70 -21.73 -28.45
CA GLY A 466 31.85 -22.63 -28.52
C GLY A 466 33.14 -22.13 -27.88
N GLU A 467 33.20 -20.84 -27.48
CA GLU A 467 34.37 -20.37 -26.71
C GLU A 467 34.45 -21.10 -25.38
N ALA A 468 35.70 -21.45 -24.97
CA ALA A 468 35.96 -22.10 -23.70
C ALA A 468 37.20 -21.50 -23.04
N GLY A 469 37.28 -21.62 -21.72
CA GLY A 469 38.45 -21.18 -20.98
C GLY A 469 38.26 -21.24 -19.47
N PRO A 470 39.31 -20.81 -18.70
CA PRO A 470 39.30 -20.90 -17.28
C PRO A 470 38.21 -20.00 -16.64
N HIS A 471 37.55 -20.50 -15.61
CA HIS A 471 36.54 -19.81 -14.86
C HIS A 471 36.79 -19.90 -13.34
N LYS A 472 36.06 -19.14 -12.56
CA LYS A 472 36.18 -19.14 -11.10
C LYS A 472 34.83 -19.51 -10.49
N PRO A 473 34.56 -20.80 -10.21
CA PRO A 473 33.32 -21.20 -9.56
C PRO A 473 33.38 -20.87 -8.06
N SER A 474 32.22 -20.54 -7.50
CA SER A 474 32.06 -20.18 -6.11
C SER A 474 30.69 -20.55 -5.58
N ILE A 475 30.58 -20.73 -4.26
CA ILE A 475 29.31 -20.95 -3.57
C ILE A 475 29.00 -19.72 -2.75
N ASN A 476 27.85 -19.14 -2.98
CA ASN A 476 27.33 -17.98 -2.26
C ASN A 476 26.27 -18.45 -1.22
N PRO A 477 26.56 -18.37 0.07
CA PRO A 477 25.57 -18.67 1.10
C PRO A 477 24.56 -17.54 1.20
N GLY A 478 23.31 -17.88 1.33
CA GLY A 478 22.19 -16.95 1.51
C GLY A 478 21.24 -17.40 2.63
N LYS A 479 20.41 -16.47 3.07
CA LYS A 479 19.27 -16.77 3.95
C LYS A 479 18.01 -16.24 3.35
N THR A 480 16.92 -17.04 3.41
CA THR A 480 15.60 -16.53 3.03
C THR A 480 15.22 -15.37 3.93
N THR A 481 14.55 -14.39 3.36
CA THR A 481 14.09 -13.19 4.08
C THR A 481 12.58 -13.21 4.22
N PRO A 482 12.01 -12.65 5.32
CA PRO A 482 10.57 -12.57 5.46
C PRO A 482 9.95 -11.72 4.34
N PRO A 483 8.68 -11.93 4.01
CA PRO A 483 7.97 -11.07 3.07
C PRO A 483 7.98 -9.63 3.59
N LYS A 484 7.95 -8.67 2.66
CA LYS A 484 7.90 -7.25 3.03
C LYS A 484 6.51 -6.89 3.56
N PRO A 485 6.42 -6.07 4.64
CA PRO A 485 5.13 -5.55 5.09
C PRO A 485 4.50 -4.67 4.01
N TYR A 486 3.18 -4.53 4.04
CA TYR A 486 2.50 -3.66 3.10
C TYR A 486 2.88 -2.19 3.30
N ASN A 487 3.07 -1.49 2.20
CA ASN A 487 2.91 -0.04 2.11
C ASN A 487 1.57 0.27 1.41
N GLU A 488 1.17 1.53 1.33
CA GLU A 488 -0.09 1.88 0.68
C GLU A 488 -0.13 1.48 -0.79
N ALA A 489 0.98 1.63 -1.52
CA ALA A 489 1.05 1.23 -2.93
C ALA A 489 0.83 -0.28 -3.11
N SER A 490 1.48 -1.12 -2.30
CA SER A 490 1.31 -2.58 -2.37
C SER A 490 -0.07 -3.03 -1.89
N LEU A 491 -0.62 -2.38 -0.85
CA LEU A 491 -1.98 -2.67 -0.37
C LEU A 491 -3.03 -2.29 -1.41
N LEU A 492 -2.94 -1.11 -2.02
CA LEU A 492 -3.82 -0.69 -3.12
C LEU A 492 -3.73 -1.66 -4.31
N GLY A 493 -2.52 -2.14 -4.63
CA GLY A 493 -2.32 -3.14 -5.68
C GLY A 493 -3.03 -4.47 -5.39
N ILE A 494 -3.00 -4.95 -4.14
CA ILE A 494 -3.72 -6.17 -3.74
C ILE A 494 -5.23 -5.91 -3.70
N MET A 495 -5.68 -4.77 -3.18
CA MET A 495 -7.11 -4.41 -3.22
C MET A 495 -7.64 -4.37 -4.67
N GLU A 496 -6.85 -3.86 -5.62
CA GLU A 496 -7.18 -3.84 -7.04
C GLU A 496 -7.18 -5.26 -7.66
N SER A 497 -6.24 -6.12 -7.27
CA SER A 497 -6.04 -7.45 -7.84
C SER A 497 -6.62 -8.59 -6.99
N ALA A 498 -7.46 -8.30 -6.01
CA ALA A 498 -7.99 -9.29 -5.07
C ALA A 498 -8.66 -10.50 -5.75
N GLY A 499 -9.21 -10.32 -6.95
CA GLY A 499 -9.76 -11.39 -7.75
C GLY A 499 -8.76 -12.41 -8.28
N LYS A 500 -7.47 -12.07 -8.36
CA LYS A 500 -6.45 -13.00 -8.89
C LYS A 500 -6.15 -14.17 -7.94
N THR A 501 -6.52 -14.04 -6.68
CA THR A 501 -6.33 -15.06 -5.63
C THR A 501 -7.54 -15.97 -5.45
N CYS A 502 -8.63 -15.76 -6.21
CA CYS A 502 -9.79 -16.62 -6.18
C CYS A 502 -9.61 -17.79 -7.14
N ASP A 503 -9.96 -19.00 -6.69
CA ASP A 503 -9.89 -20.22 -7.51
C ASP A 503 -11.05 -20.33 -8.51
N ASP A 504 -12.16 -19.64 -8.25
CA ASP A 504 -13.35 -19.61 -9.12
C ASP A 504 -13.20 -18.55 -10.22
N GLU A 505 -13.32 -18.96 -11.49
CA GLU A 505 -13.15 -18.10 -12.66
C GLU A 505 -14.24 -17.00 -12.77
N GLU A 506 -15.47 -17.26 -12.33
CA GLU A 506 -16.55 -16.27 -12.34
C GLU A 506 -16.30 -15.18 -11.27
N LEU A 507 -15.91 -15.59 -10.06
CA LEU A 507 -15.50 -14.67 -8.99
C LEU A 507 -14.25 -13.89 -9.36
N LYS A 508 -13.29 -14.55 -10.00
CA LYS A 508 -12.09 -13.92 -10.52
C LYS A 508 -12.40 -12.86 -11.57
N ALA A 509 -13.34 -13.12 -12.47
CA ALA A 509 -13.79 -12.14 -13.47
C ALA A 509 -14.50 -10.95 -12.83
N ALA A 510 -15.38 -11.17 -11.85
CA ALA A 510 -16.11 -10.11 -11.16
C ALA A 510 -15.19 -9.20 -10.33
N LEU A 511 -14.22 -9.79 -9.61
CA LEU A 511 -13.23 -9.05 -8.83
C LEU A 511 -12.14 -8.42 -9.70
N LYS A 512 -11.86 -8.95 -10.90
CA LYS A 512 -10.91 -8.35 -11.84
C LYS A 512 -11.34 -6.97 -12.31
N GLU A 513 -12.65 -6.74 -12.43
CA GLU A 513 -13.18 -5.44 -12.82
C GLU A 513 -13.18 -4.41 -11.69
N LYS A 514 -13.44 -4.81 -10.44
CA LYS A 514 -13.65 -3.85 -9.34
C LYS A 514 -12.73 -4.02 -8.12
N GLY A 515 -12.18 -5.21 -7.88
CA GLY A 515 -11.33 -5.49 -6.72
C GLY A 515 -12.05 -5.32 -5.37
N LEU A 516 -11.27 -5.11 -4.30
CA LEU A 516 -11.77 -4.73 -2.97
C LEU A 516 -11.93 -3.21 -2.90
N GLY A 517 -13.17 -2.73 -2.95
CA GLY A 517 -13.49 -1.31 -3.00
C GLY A 517 -13.23 -0.68 -4.37
N THR A 518 -13.90 0.44 -4.63
CA THR A 518 -13.69 1.24 -5.84
C THR A 518 -12.45 2.12 -5.69
N PRO A 519 -11.84 2.61 -6.77
CA PRO A 519 -10.73 3.58 -6.68
C PRO A 519 -11.03 4.76 -5.77
N SER A 520 -12.26 5.27 -5.81
CA SER A 520 -12.70 6.40 -4.99
C SER A 520 -12.81 6.10 -3.49
N THR A 521 -12.97 4.83 -3.08
CA THR A 521 -13.20 4.43 -1.68
C THR A 521 -11.99 3.79 -1.02
N ARG A 522 -11.01 3.26 -1.77
CA ARG A 522 -9.84 2.55 -1.21
C ARG A 522 -9.05 3.40 -0.23
N ALA A 523 -8.77 4.66 -0.57
CA ALA A 523 -8.05 5.58 0.31
C ALA A 523 -8.80 5.79 1.64
N SER A 524 -10.10 6.08 1.57
CA SER A 524 -10.93 6.30 2.77
C SER A 524 -11.03 5.05 3.65
N ILE A 525 -11.02 3.84 3.07
CA ILE A 525 -11.00 2.58 3.83
C ILE A 525 -9.72 2.48 4.66
N ILE A 526 -8.55 2.78 4.07
CA ILE A 526 -7.28 2.79 4.78
C ILE A 526 -7.31 3.80 5.93
N GLU A 527 -7.80 5.02 5.69
CA GLU A 527 -7.91 6.06 6.72
C GLU A 527 -8.90 5.68 7.83
N VAL A 528 -10.01 5.03 7.50
CA VAL A 528 -10.97 4.53 8.50
C VAL A 528 -10.32 3.47 9.39
N LEU A 529 -9.56 2.53 8.83
CA LEU A 529 -8.84 1.53 9.62
C LEU A 529 -7.81 2.15 10.56
N ILE A 530 -7.11 3.21 10.12
CA ILE A 530 -6.17 3.97 10.96
C ILE A 530 -6.91 4.76 12.05
N LYS A 531 -7.97 5.49 11.68
CA LYS A 531 -8.79 6.26 12.62
C LYS A 531 -9.40 5.38 13.71
N ARG A 532 -9.75 4.14 13.37
CA ARG A 532 -10.27 3.14 14.32
C ARG A 532 -9.17 2.43 15.12
N ASN A 533 -7.91 2.79 14.90
CA ASN A 533 -6.77 2.16 15.54
C ASN A 533 -6.67 0.65 15.29
N TYR A 534 -7.11 0.18 14.12
CA TYR A 534 -6.93 -1.22 13.71
C TYR A 534 -5.60 -1.44 13.00
N ILE A 535 -5.10 -0.42 12.31
CA ILE A 535 -3.78 -0.39 11.69
C ILE A 535 -3.08 0.92 12.02
N GLN A 536 -1.77 0.94 11.87
CA GLN A 536 -0.94 2.14 12.05
C GLN A 536 0.07 2.28 10.91
N ARG A 537 0.41 3.54 10.60
CA ARG A 537 1.53 3.86 9.70
C ARG A 537 2.83 3.93 10.50
N GLN A 538 3.82 3.13 10.12
CA GLN A 538 5.19 3.26 10.60
C GLN A 538 6.08 3.63 9.42
N LYS A 539 6.46 4.91 9.28
CA LYS A 539 7.12 5.45 8.08
C LYS A 539 6.27 5.22 6.83
N LYS A 540 6.73 4.36 5.91
CA LYS A 540 5.99 3.99 4.68
C LYS A 540 5.20 2.69 4.80
N THR A 541 5.30 1.95 5.92
CA THR A 541 4.66 0.65 6.10
C THR A 541 3.35 0.76 6.88
N LEU A 542 2.43 -0.14 6.58
CA LEU A 542 1.17 -0.33 7.29
C LEU A 542 1.27 -1.61 8.12
N LEU A 543 1.02 -1.51 9.41
CA LEU A 543 1.07 -2.63 10.35
C LEU A 543 -0.24 -2.73 11.11
N SER A 544 -0.65 -3.94 11.44
CA SER A 544 -1.79 -4.15 12.32
C SER A 544 -1.46 -3.77 13.78
N THR A 545 -2.44 -3.20 14.47
CA THR A 545 -2.37 -2.98 15.91
C THR A 545 -2.90 -4.20 16.66
N ASP A 546 -2.74 -4.21 17.99
CA ASP A 546 -3.36 -5.24 18.85
C ASP A 546 -4.87 -5.28 18.68
N SER A 547 -5.53 -4.09 18.59
CA SER A 547 -6.97 -3.99 18.36
C SER A 547 -7.38 -4.59 17.02
N GLY A 548 -6.60 -4.34 15.95
CA GLY A 548 -6.88 -4.90 14.63
C GLY A 548 -6.73 -6.42 14.59
N ARG A 549 -5.64 -6.95 15.19
CA ARG A 549 -5.42 -8.41 15.33
C ARG A 549 -6.53 -9.06 16.16
N HIS A 550 -6.91 -8.41 17.26
CA HIS A 550 -7.98 -8.89 18.11
C HIS A 550 -9.32 -8.93 17.37
N LEU A 551 -9.69 -7.87 16.64
CA LEU A 551 -10.93 -7.87 15.85
C LEU A 551 -10.95 -9.05 14.86
N ILE A 552 -9.89 -9.27 14.09
CA ILE A 552 -9.84 -10.38 13.11
C ILE A 552 -9.93 -11.74 13.80
N SER A 553 -9.36 -11.90 14.99
CA SER A 553 -9.46 -13.15 15.76
C SER A 553 -10.86 -13.43 16.31
N LEU A 554 -11.65 -12.37 16.60
CA LEU A 554 -13.04 -12.50 17.05
C LEU A 554 -13.99 -12.93 15.94
N ILE A 555 -13.70 -12.60 14.69
CA ILE A 555 -14.56 -12.92 13.55
C ILE A 555 -14.43 -14.41 13.24
N ALA A 556 -15.47 -15.18 13.60
CA ALA A 556 -15.52 -16.62 13.37
C ALA A 556 -15.83 -16.96 11.90
N ASP A 557 -16.66 -16.14 11.24
CA ASP A 557 -17.03 -16.33 9.83
C ASP A 557 -15.93 -15.87 8.89
N ASP A 558 -15.27 -16.80 8.22
CA ASP A 558 -14.16 -16.51 7.30
C ASP A 558 -14.63 -15.72 6.06
N SER A 559 -15.90 -15.79 5.69
CA SER A 559 -16.44 -15.03 4.56
C SER A 559 -16.35 -13.51 4.78
N LEU A 560 -16.55 -13.04 6.01
CA LEU A 560 -16.38 -11.63 6.39
C LEU A 560 -14.91 -11.15 6.32
N LYS A 561 -13.95 -12.07 6.38
CA LYS A 561 -12.52 -11.79 6.30
C LYS A 561 -11.96 -11.96 4.88
N SER A 562 -12.74 -12.58 3.99
CA SER A 562 -12.33 -12.93 2.64
C SER A 562 -12.80 -11.92 1.60
N ALA A 563 -12.02 -11.74 0.55
CA ALA A 563 -12.42 -11.03 -0.65
C ALA A 563 -13.53 -11.77 -1.44
N SER A 564 -13.66 -13.10 -1.25
CA SER A 564 -14.59 -13.95 -2.01
C SER A 564 -16.04 -13.48 -1.89
N MET A 565 -16.51 -13.20 -0.66
CA MET A 565 -17.87 -12.70 -0.43
C MET A 565 -18.14 -11.39 -1.21
N THR A 566 -17.16 -10.47 -1.23
CA THR A 566 -17.27 -9.24 -2.02
C THR A 566 -17.38 -9.55 -3.51
N GLY A 567 -16.61 -10.52 -4.00
CA GLY A 567 -16.66 -10.99 -5.39
C GLY A 567 -18.00 -11.58 -5.77
N GLU A 568 -18.53 -12.47 -4.94
CA GLU A 568 -19.84 -13.09 -5.15
C GLU A 568 -20.97 -12.04 -5.24
N TRP A 569 -20.96 -11.08 -4.34
CA TRP A 569 -21.96 -10.01 -4.37
C TRP A 569 -21.82 -9.15 -5.63
N GLU A 570 -20.61 -8.73 -6.00
CA GLU A 570 -20.41 -7.93 -7.20
C GLU A 570 -20.79 -8.70 -8.48
N ALA A 571 -20.55 -10.03 -8.53
CA ALA A 571 -20.99 -10.89 -9.64
C ALA A 571 -22.54 -10.91 -9.74
N LYS A 572 -23.24 -11.12 -8.61
CA LYS A 572 -24.71 -11.10 -8.57
C LYS A 572 -25.27 -9.73 -8.91
N LEU A 573 -24.66 -8.65 -8.38
CA LEU A 573 -25.08 -7.28 -8.69
C LEU A 573 -24.89 -6.95 -10.18
N LYS A 574 -23.85 -7.47 -10.83
CA LYS A 574 -23.68 -7.33 -12.28
C LYS A 574 -24.76 -8.08 -13.06
N LYS A 575 -25.14 -9.28 -12.61
CA LYS A 575 -26.27 -10.03 -13.20
C LYS A 575 -27.61 -9.31 -13.00
N ILE A 576 -27.84 -8.64 -11.83
CA ILE A 576 -29.02 -7.79 -11.60
C ILE A 576 -29.06 -6.62 -12.59
N GLU A 577 -27.92 -5.96 -12.80
CA GLU A 577 -27.80 -4.88 -13.78
C GLU A 577 -28.18 -5.33 -15.20
N GLN A 578 -27.88 -6.57 -15.54
CA GLN A 578 -28.17 -7.21 -16.83
C GLN A 578 -29.56 -7.89 -16.89
N HIS A 579 -30.37 -7.75 -15.83
CA HIS A 579 -31.67 -8.44 -15.68
C HIS A 579 -31.56 -9.98 -15.66
N ALA A 580 -30.40 -10.52 -15.35
CA ALA A 580 -30.10 -11.96 -15.32
C ALA A 580 -30.13 -12.56 -13.90
N TYR A 581 -30.40 -11.77 -12.86
CA TYR A 581 -30.57 -12.21 -11.51
C TYR A 581 -31.66 -11.38 -10.80
N ASP A 582 -32.47 -12.04 -9.96
CA ASP A 582 -33.55 -11.38 -9.25
C ASP A 582 -33.03 -10.57 -8.04
N PRO A 583 -33.32 -9.25 -7.96
CA PRO A 583 -32.96 -8.40 -6.84
C PRO A 583 -33.51 -8.88 -5.49
N ASP A 584 -34.75 -9.39 -5.46
CA ASP A 584 -35.40 -9.82 -4.21
C ASP A 584 -34.77 -11.11 -3.69
N ARG A 585 -34.37 -12.00 -4.58
CA ARG A 585 -33.59 -13.20 -4.24
C ARG A 585 -32.24 -12.83 -3.65
N PHE A 586 -31.54 -11.87 -4.25
CA PHE A 586 -30.27 -11.37 -3.72
C PHE A 586 -30.43 -10.83 -2.30
N MET A 587 -31.44 -10.00 -2.06
CA MET A 587 -31.71 -9.44 -0.73
C MET A 587 -32.12 -10.51 0.28
N ALA A 588 -32.88 -11.53 -0.12
CA ALA A 588 -33.23 -12.67 0.74
C ALA A 588 -31.97 -13.44 1.18
N GLU A 589 -31.01 -13.66 0.29
CA GLU A 589 -29.73 -14.30 0.61
C GLU A 589 -28.89 -13.46 1.59
N ILE A 590 -28.89 -12.14 1.46
CA ILE A 590 -28.22 -11.20 2.39
C ILE A 590 -28.88 -11.26 3.78
N ILE A 591 -30.20 -11.29 3.83
CA ILE A 591 -30.95 -11.39 5.08
C ILE A 591 -30.66 -12.71 5.78
N GLU A 592 -30.66 -13.82 5.04
CA GLU A 592 -30.32 -15.14 5.57
C GLU A 592 -28.88 -15.19 6.09
N PHE A 593 -27.92 -14.66 5.34
CA PHE A 593 -26.53 -14.52 5.77
C PHE A 593 -26.44 -13.74 7.09
N THR A 594 -27.16 -12.62 7.18
CA THR A 594 -27.14 -11.77 8.39
C THR A 594 -27.73 -12.48 9.61
N ARG A 595 -28.76 -13.30 9.43
CA ARG A 595 -29.33 -14.15 10.51
C ARG A 595 -28.32 -15.19 10.96
N LYS A 596 -27.64 -15.89 10.04
CA LYS A 596 -26.62 -16.86 10.35
C LYS A 596 -25.40 -16.28 11.10
N LEU A 597 -25.07 -15.03 10.87
CA LEU A 597 -23.98 -14.36 11.64
C LEU A 597 -24.24 -14.38 13.14
N LYS A 598 -25.49 -14.24 13.59
CA LYS A 598 -25.85 -14.29 15.01
C LYS A 598 -25.61 -15.69 15.58
N ASP A 599 -25.99 -16.73 14.85
CA ASP A 599 -25.91 -18.13 15.28
C ASP A 599 -24.44 -18.62 15.30
N HIS A 600 -23.67 -18.32 14.27
CA HIS A 600 -22.25 -18.69 14.18
C HIS A 600 -21.36 -17.95 15.20
N SER A 601 -21.82 -16.85 15.76
CA SER A 601 -21.10 -16.15 16.82
C SER A 601 -21.20 -16.86 18.18
N GLU A 602 -21.95 -17.96 18.29
CA GLU A 602 -22.07 -18.79 19.50
C GLU A 602 -21.01 -19.88 19.65
N ARG A 603 -20.01 -19.94 18.74
CA ARG A 603 -18.83 -20.79 19.01
C ARG A 603 -18.29 -20.44 20.39
N PRO A 604 -17.97 -21.46 21.23
CA PRO A 604 -17.34 -21.21 22.50
C PRO A 604 -16.10 -20.39 22.21
N LEU A 605 -16.07 -19.19 22.74
CA LEU A 605 -14.88 -18.36 22.76
C LEU A 605 -13.75 -19.26 23.26
N TYR A 606 -12.77 -19.52 22.41
CA TYR A 606 -11.44 -19.73 22.91
C TYR A 606 -11.24 -18.55 23.84
N ASP A 607 -11.14 -18.81 25.14
CA ASP A 607 -11.23 -17.77 26.18
C ASP A 607 -10.08 -16.78 26.00
N GLN A 608 -10.27 -15.82 25.10
CA GLN A 608 -9.29 -14.76 24.80
C GLN A 608 -9.20 -13.75 25.94
N SER A 609 -10.11 -13.80 26.91
CA SER A 609 -9.91 -13.15 28.19
C SER A 609 -8.77 -13.82 28.95
N ARG A 610 -8.52 -15.11 28.72
CA ARG A 610 -7.45 -15.89 29.37
C ARG A 610 -6.10 -15.58 28.75
N LEU A 611 -5.28 -14.88 29.47
CA LEU A 611 -3.89 -14.60 29.09
C LEU A 611 -2.95 -15.78 29.41
N GLY A 612 -3.34 -16.61 30.33
CA GLY A 612 -2.63 -17.77 30.84
C GLY A 612 -3.23 -18.23 32.17
N ASP A 613 -2.61 -19.21 32.78
CA ASP A 613 -3.02 -19.73 34.08
C ASP A 613 -2.43 -18.86 35.21
N CYS A 614 -3.27 -18.58 36.19
CA CYS A 614 -2.82 -17.93 37.40
C CYS A 614 -1.72 -18.75 38.09
N PRO A 615 -0.56 -18.16 38.42
CA PRO A 615 0.51 -18.91 39.08
C PRO A 615 0.07 -19.46 40.48
N LEU A 616 -0.88 -18.77 41.14
CA LEU A 616 -1.33 -19.10 42.46
C LEU A 616 -2.43 -20.18 42.49
N CYS A 617 -3.49 -20.05 41.70
CA CYS A 617 -4.69 -20.89 41.79
C CYS A 617 -5.04 -21.63 40.47
N LYS A 618 -4.28 -21.44 39.42
CA LYS A 618 -4.47 -22.07 38.10
C LYS A 618 -5.75 -21.64 37.35
N GLN A 619 -6.53 -20.72 37.90
CA GLN A 619 -7.66 -20.16 37.22
C GLN A 619 -7.19 -19.17 36.15
N PRO A 620 -8.02 -18.85 35.14
CA PRO A 620 -7.65 -17.93 34.08
C PRO A 620 -7.21 -16.55 34.60
N VAL A 621 -6.13 -16.00 34.03
CA VAL A 621 -5.78 -14.60 34.20
C VAL A 621 -6.43 -13.79 33.08
N ILE A 622 -7.14 -12.72 33.44
CA ILE A 622 -7.89 -11.86 32.53
C ILE A 622 -7.39 -10.42 32.58
N GLU A 623 -7.59 -9.68 31.49
CA GLU A 623 -7.21 -8.28 31.44
C GLU A 623 -8.19 -7.39 32.17
N GLY A 624 -7.70 -6.64 33.15
CA GLY A 624 -8.42 -5.60 33.88
C GLY A 624 -7.94 -4.19 33.52
N ARG A 625 -8.57 -3.19 34.10
CA ARG A 625 -8.26 -1.76 33.82
C ARG A 625 -6.82 -1.38 34.19
N ARG A 626 -6.33 -1.82 35.34
CA ARG A 626 -5.01 -1.47 35.87
C ARG A 626 -3.95 -2.54 35.79
N GLY A 627 -4.36 -3.79 35.46
CA GLY A 627 -3.48 -4.97 35.42
C GLY A 627 -4.17 -6.18 34.85
N TYR A 628 -3.42 -7.24 34.74
CA TYR A 628 -3.88 -8.56 34.34
C TYR A 628 -4.09 -9.40 35.59
N GLY A 629 -5.33 -9.64 35.98
CA GLY A 629 -5.70 -10.25 37.27
C GLY A 629 -6.32 -11.65 37.12
N CYS A 630 -6.28 -12.44 38.20
CA CYS A 630 -6.96 -13.72 38.23
C CYS A 630 -8.48 -13.54 38.13
N SER A 631 -9.17 -14.37 37.31
CA SER A 631 -10.64 -14.39 37.19
C SER A 631 -11.34 -14.72 38.51
N ASP A 632 -10.67 -15.47 39.39
CA ASP A 632 -11.17 -15.95 40.68
C ASP A 632 -10.88 -14.98 41.87
N TRP A 633 -10.69 -13.69 41.55
CA TRP A 633 -10.43 -12.67 42.57
C TRP A 633 -11.58 -12.50 43.61
N LYS A 634 -12.83 -12.82 43.18
CA LYS A 634 -13.99 -12.79 44.10
C LYS A 634 -13.95 -13.92 45.12
N ALA A 635 -13.33 -15.05 44.76
CA ALA A 635 -13.12 -16.18 45.67
C ALA A 635 -11.82 -16.05 46.50
N GLY A 636 -11.13 -14.91 46.41
CA GLY A 636 -10.01 -14.55 47.24
C GLY A 636 -8.62 -14.66 46.62
N CYS A 637 -8.48 -14.99 45.32
CA CYS A 637 -7.18 -15.00 44.66
C CYS A 637 -6.67 -13.54 44.46
N ARG A 638 -5.46 -13.26 44.93
CA ARG A 638 -4.90 -11.90 44.90
C ARG A 638 -3.91 -11.65 43.77
N PHE A 639 -3.75 -12.57 42.83
CA PHE A 639 -2.81 -12.41 41.74
C PHE A 639 -3.18 -11.26 40.80
N VAL A 640 -2.25 -10.31 40.62
CA VAL A 640 -2.34 -9.23 39.66
C VAL A 640 -0.96 -8.93 39.10
N LEU A 641 -0.83 -9.01 37.76
CA LEU A 641 0.31 -8.52 37.00
C LEU A 641 -0.03 -7.09 36.54
N TRP A 642 0.69 -6.09 37.02
CA TRP A 642 0.39 -4.69 36.76
C TRP A 642 0.74 -4.30 35.31
N LYS A 643 0.02 -3.33 34.72
CA LYS A 643 0.30 -2.81 33.36
C LYS A 643 1.57 -1.96 33.29
N GLU A 644 2.23 -1.73 34.43
CA GLU A 644 3.55 -1.13 34.50
C GLU A 644 4.38 -1.85 35.56
N ILE A 645 5.59 -2.29 35.20
CA ILE A 645 6.51 -3.00 36.08
C ILE A 645 7.89 -2.39 35.89
N TYR A 646 8.48 -1.89 36.94
CA TYR A 646 9.79 -1.23 36.93
C TYR A 646 9.94 -0.13 35.88
N GLY A 647 8.86 0.66 35.62
CA GLY A 647 8.83 1.70 34.61
C GLY A 647 8.67 1.18 33.17
N VAL A 648 8.45 -0.10 32.99
CA VAL A 648 8.17 -0.72 31.67
C VAL A 648 6.67 -0.94 31.53
N PRO A 649 6.02 -0.35 30.49
CA PRO A 649 4.63 -0.66 30.17
C PRO A 649 4.50 -2.12 29.73
N VAL A 650 3.74 -2.92 30.48
CA VAL A 650 3.51 -4.33 30.20
C VAL A 650 2.34 -4.46 29.24
N THR A 651 2.62 -4.90 28.02
CA THR A 651 1.61 -5.19 27.02
C THR A 651 0.94 -6.54 27.28
N ARG A 652 -0.20 -6.78 26.64
CA ARG A 652 -0.89 -8.07 26.71
C ARG A 652 0.02 -9.24 26.27
N ASP A 653 0.80 -9.07 25.20
CA ASP A 653 1.73 -10.09 24.73
C ASP A 653 2.84 -10.37 25.77
N MET A 654 3.36 -9.33 26.42
CA MET A 654 4.33 -9.53 27.51
C MET A 654 3.72 -10.26 28.70
N ALA A 655 2.46 -9.95 29.03
CA ALA A 655 1.74 -10.67 30.10
C ALA A 655 1.55 -12.14 29.76
N CYS A 656 1.18 -12.48 28.53
CA CYS A 656 1.12 -13.86 28.06
C CYS A 656 2.50 -14.57 28.15
N GLN A 657 3.58 -13.91 27.73
CA GLN A 657 4.93 -14.45 27.82
C GLN A 657 5.33 -14.72 29.29
N LEU A 658 5.03 -13.81 30.20
CA LEU A 658 5.31 -13.96 31.63
C LEU A 658 4.54 -15.13 32.24
N LEU A 659 3.24 -15.28 31.90
CA LEU A 659 2.42 -16.37 32.40
C LEU A 659 2.78 -17.73 31.81
N GLN A 660 3.21 -17.79 30.53
CA GLN A 660 3.55 -19.05 29.85
C GLN A 660 5.01 -19.45 30.04
N ASN A 661 5.94 -18.50 29.97
CA ASN A 661 7.37 -18.75 29.91
C ASN A 661 8.12 -18.21 31.15
N SER A 662 7.41 -17.64 32.11
CA SER A 662 7.97 -17.02 33.32
C SER A 662 8.94 -15.84 33.07
N ARG A 663 9.12 -15.42 31.78
CA ARG A 663 9.96 -14.27 31.39
C ARG A 663 9.59 -13.73 30.02
N THR A 664 9.90 -12.46 29.78
CA THR A 664 9.76 -11.83 28.48
C THR A 664 10.85 -12.27 27.51
N ARG A 665 10.53 -12.33 26.20
CA ARG A 665 11.51 -12.68 25.14
C ARG A 665 12.55 -11.58 24.95
N ASN A 666 12.13 -10.33 25.05
CA ASN A 666 12.99 -9.17 24.83
C ASN A 666 13.43 -8.53 26.16
N SER A 667 14.55 -7.83 26.14
CA SER A 667 15.02 -7.00 27.24
C SER A 667 14.49 -5.58 27.08
N TYR A 668 14.14 -4.94 28.19
CA TYR A 668 13.58 -3.59 28.26
C TYR A 668 14.41 -2.71 29.19
N ALA A 669 14.34 -1.40 29.03
CA ALA A 669 14.96 -0.45 29.96
C ALA A 669 14.17 -0.43 31.29
N VAL A 670 14.66 -1.17 32.26
CA VAL A 670 14.06 -1.34 33.59
C VAL A 670 14.65 -0.30 34.53
N LYS A 671 13.81 0.41 35.29
CA LYS A 671 14.20 1.32 36.33
C LYS A 671 14.03 0.67 37.70
N LEU A 672 15.15 0.42 38.39
CA LEU A 672 15.15 -0.16 39.75
C LEU A 672 16.18 0.58 40.60
N ASN A 673 15.79 1.06 41.81
CA ASN A 673 16.66 1.78 42.74
C ASN A 673 17.45 2.96 42.09
N ASP A 674 16.76 3.77 41.25
CA ASP A 674 17.31 4.88 40.47
C ASP A 674 18.36 4.49 39.37
N GLU A 675 18.65 3.23 39.18
CA GLU A 675 19.43 2.75 38.07
C GLU A 675 18.53 2.30 36.92
N VAL A 676 18.92 2.66 35.67
CA VAL A 676 18.27 2.18 34.45
C VAL A 676 19.20 1.22 33.73
N PHE A 677 18.76 -0.01 33.55
CA PHE A 677 19.52 -1.05 32.84
C PHE A 677 18.61 -1.92 31.99
N ASN A 678 19.17 -2.60 30.98
CA ASN A 678 18.42 -3.51 30.15
C ASN A 678 18.24 -4.86 30.83
N ALA A 679 16.99 -5.31 31.02
CA ALA A 679 16.64 -6.57 31.65
C ALA A 679 15.38 -7.20 31.00
N GLN A 680 15.29 -8.52 31.08
CA GLN A 680 14.04 -9.24 30.84
C GLN A 680 13.20 -9.19 32.10
N LEU A 681 11.89 -8.96 31.95
CA LEU A 681 10.95 -9.10 33.06
C LEU A 681 10.70 -10.57 33.33
N THR A 682 10.53 -10.95 34.59
CA THR A 682 10.27 -12.31 35.03
C THR A 682 9.07 -12.38 35.96
N LEU A 683 8.43 -13.54 36.00
CA LEU A 683 7.31 -13.86 36.88
C LEU A 683 7.60 -15.21 37.54
N ASP A 684 7.59 -15.28 38.86
CA ASP A 684 7.81 -16.50 39.58
C ASP A 684 6.52 -17.31 39.83
N LYS A 685 6.66 -18.46 40.45
CA LYS A 685 5.51 -19.34 40.77
C LYS A 685 4.64 -18.78 41.91
N GLN A 686 5.14 -17.88 42.68
CA GLN A 686 4.42 -17.14 43.73
C GLN A 686 3.67 -15.93 43.19
N GLY A 687 3.80 -15.64 41.85
CA GLY A 687 3.14 -14.51 41.21
C GLY A 687 3.87 -13.18 41.43
N GLU A 688 5.10 -13.20 41.87
CA GLU A 688 5.91 -12.01 42.04
C GLU A 688 6.68 -11.67 40.77
N THR A 689 6.74 -10.37 40.46
CA THR A 689 7.46 -9.88 39.30
C THR A 689 8.89 -9.52 39.63
N GLY A 690 9.83 -9.94 38.84
CA GLY A 690 11.24 -9.63 38.92
C GLY A 690 11.83 -9.16 37.58
N CYS A 691 13.12 -8.91 37.58
CA CYS A 691 13.87 -8.65 36.36
C CYS A 691 15.24 -9.35 36.43
N VAL A 692 15.64 -9.94 35.31
CA VAL A 692 16.97 -10.54 35.13
C VAL A 692 17.74 -9.65 34.16
N LYS A 693 18.88 -9.10 34.62
CA LYS A 693 19.78 -8.36 33.72
C LYS A 693 20.06 -9.24 32.52
N ALA A 694 19.86 -8.71 31.33
CA ALA A 694 20.28 -9.41 30.13
C ALA A 694 21.77 -9.67 30.31
N GLU A 695 22.18 -10.93 30.45
CA GLU A 695 23.54 -11.31 30.16
C GLU A 695 23.79 -10.78 28.77
N SER A 696 24.73 -9.86 28.65
CA SER A 696 25.18 -9.40 27.35
C SER A 696 25.58 -10.67 26.60
N GLU A 697 24.71 -11.18 25.73
CA GLU A 697 25.17 -12.00 24.65
C GLU A 697 26.19 -11.12 23.93
N GLN A 698 27.45 -11.40 24.23
CA GLN A 698 28.58 -10.96 23.45
C GLN A 698 28.38 -11.64 22.09
N ARG A 699 27.50 -11.08 21.25
CA ARG A 699 27.72 -11.11 19.83
C ARG A 699 28.96 -10.29 19.58
N THR A 700 30.09 -10.90 19.84
CA THR A 700 31.35 -10.58 19.20
C THR A 700 31.10 -10.79 17.72
N VAL A 701 30.54 -9.74 17.06
CA VAL A 701 30.89 -9.50 15.68
C VAL A 701 32.41 -9.25 15.77
N ILE A 702 33.20 -10.26 15.49
CA ILE A 702 34.63 -10.13 15.20
C ILE A 702 34.68 -9.34 13.89
N LYS A 703 34.56 -8.01 13.99
CA LYS A 703 34.98 -7.14 12.93
C LYS A 703 36.47 -7.28 12.85
N ALA A 704 36.99 -7.52 11.65
CA ALA A 704 38.45 -7.66 11.40
C ALA A 704 39.22 -6.56 12.15
N ALA A 705 40.26 -6.94 12.86
CA ALA A 705 41.12 -6.00 13.55
C ALA A 705 41.64 -4.96 12.57
N ILE A 706 41.56 -3.67 12.92
CA ILE A 706 41.96 -2.58 12.03
C ILE A 706 43.46 -2.32 12.07
N ALA A 707 44.12 -2.64 13.18
CA ALA A 707 45.57 -2.52 13.36
C ALA A 707 46.03 -3.27 14.63
N ASP A 708 47.35 -3.39 14.81
CA ASP A 708 47.93 -3.82 16.08
C ASP A 708 47.90 -2.69 17.10
N CYS A 709 47.82 -3.03 18.38
CA CYS A 709 47.83 -2.03 19.45
C CYS A 709 49.25 -1.50 19.70
N PRO A 710 49.48 -0.17 19.66
CA PRO A 710 50.81 0.40 19.90
C PRO A 710 51.22 0.34 21.37
N LEU A 711 50.36 0.00 22.32
CA LEU A 711 50.64 -0.06 23.76
C LEU A 711 50.75 -1.48 24.30
N CYS A 712 50.30 -2.50 23.57
CA CYS A 712 50.38 -3.89 24.03
C CYS A 712 50.28 -4.86 22.83
N ASN A 713 50.40 -6.16 23.04
CA ASN A 713 50.33 -7.18 21.99
C ASN A 713 48.89 -7.49 21.50
N GLY A 714 47.89 -6.69 21.91
CA GLY A 714 46.49 -6.85 21.50
C GLY A 714 46.22 -6.24 20.13
N LYS A 715 44.99 -6.46 19.62
CA LYS A 715 44.52 -5.90 18.35
C LYS A 715 43.54 -4.75 18.59
N ILE A 716 43.55 -3.73 17.74
CA ILE A 716 42.56 -2.67 17.78
C ILE A 716 41.29 -3.12 17.03
N ILE A 717 40.17 -3.17 17.75
CA ILE A 717 38.89 -3.59 17.24
C ILE A 717 37.92 -2.41 17.19
N GLU A 718 37.01 -2.42 16.20
CA GLU A 718 35.98 -1.41 16.08
C GLU A 718 34.81 -1.75 16.98
N THR A 719 34.50 -0.86 17.94
CA THR A 719 33.30 -0.92 18.80
C THR A 719 32.24 0.08 18.33
N VAL A 720 31.09 0.11 18.96
CA VAL A 720 30.01 1.06 18.63
C VAL A 720 30.46 2.51 18.75
N LYS A 721 31.24 2.85 19.82
CA LYS A 721 31.60 4.24 20.15
C LYS A 721 33.08 4.57 19.87
N ALA A 722 33.94 3.60 19.71
CA ALA A 722 35.38 3.82 19.62
C ALA A 722 36.10 2.71 18.82
N TYR A 723 37.37 2.96 18.49
CA TYR A 723 38.37 1.96 18.10
C TYR A 723 39.23 1.68 19.33
N SER A 724 39.14 0.49 19.94
CA SER A 724 39.74 0.17 21.23
C SER A 724 40.55 -1.13 21.16
N CYS A 725 41.54 -1.26 22.04
CA CYS A 725 42.32 -2.48 22.13
C CYS A 725 41.50 -3.68 22.61
N SER A 726 41.74 -4.87 22.07
CA SER A 726 41.10 -6.13 22.52
C SER A 726 41.41 -6.41 24.00
N GLU A 727 42.60 -5.99 24.46
CA GLU A 727 43.09 -6.22 25.84
C GLU A 727 42.65 -5.12 26.83
N TRP A 728 41.64 -4.32 26.52
CA TRP A 728 41.13 -3.26 27.41
C TRP A 728 40.71 -3.78 28.80
N ARG A 729 40.24 -5.04 28.88
CA ARG A 729 39.87 -5.70 30.13
C ARG A 729 41.11 -6.06 30.96
N ASN A 730 42.24 -6.26 30.31
CA ASN A 730 43.52 -6.55 30.92
C ASN A 730 44.36 -5.28 31.19
N GLY A 731 43.67 -4.10 31.18
CA GLY A 731 44.23 -2.82 31.58
C GLY A 731 44.80 -1.97 30.46
N CYS A 732 44.75 -2.38 29.20
CA CYS A 732 45.22 -1.54 28.09
C CYS A 732 44.27 -0.34 27.86
N LYS A 733 44.81 0.88 27.92
CA LYS A 733 44.07 2.14 27.82
C LYS A 733 43.89 2.69 26.41
N MET A 734 44.32 1.96 25.39
CA MET A 734 44.27 2.40 23.99
C MET A 734 42.84 2.56 23.50
N THR A 735 42.45 3.80 23.21
CA THR A 735 41.08 4.11 22.72
C THR A 735 41.06 5.36 21.83
N ILE A 736 40.52 5.24 20.63
CA ILE A 736 40.24 6.34 19.70
C ILE A 736 38.74 6.47 19.58
N TRP A 737 38.15 7.56 20.10
CA TRP A 737 36.71 7.79 20.03
C TRP A 737 36.27 8.07 18.58
N LYS A 738 35.15 7.51 18.15
CA LYS A 738 34.57 7.75 16.82
C LYS A 738 34.06 9.17 16.61
N THR A 739 33.94 9.96 17.66
CA THR A 739 33.60 11.39 17.59
C THR A 739 34.54 12.18 18.49
N VAL A 740 35.25 13.13 17.92
CA VAL A 740 36.18 14.05 18.61
C VAL A 740 35.78 15.46 18.22
N ALA A 741 35.45 16.32 19.18
CA ALA A 741 34.97 17.70 18.97
C ALA A 741 33.93 17.81 17.82
N HIS A 742 32.87 17.00 17.91
CA HIS A 742 31.76 16.88 16.93
C HIS A 742 32.16 16.35 15.53
N LYS A 743 33.42 16.07 15.28
CA LYS A 743 33.88 15.48 14.03
C LYS A 743 33.90 13.95 14.13
N LYS A 744 33.37 13.27 13.10
CA LYS A 744 33.38 11.81 13.00
C LYS A 744 34.77 11.33 12.54
N ILE A 745 35.37 10.43 13.31
CA ILE A 745 36.66 9.77 13.00
C ILE A 745 36.33 8.44 12.31
N THR A 746 36.82 8.30 11.07
CA THR A 746 36.61 7.09 10.26
C THR A 746 37.66 6.02 10.60
N ALA A 747 37.41 4.76 10.23
CA ALA A 747 38.38 3.66 10.39
C ALA A 747 39.71 3.94 9.67
N ALA A 748 39.69 4.61 8.52
CA ALA A 748 40.90 5.01 7.80
C ALA A 748 41.70 6.06 8.58
N MET A 749 41.02 7.04 9.21
CA MET A 749 41.70 8.03 10.06
C MET A 749 42.28 7.39 11.31
N ALA A 750 41.53 6.47 11.95
CA ALA A 750 42.03 5.72 13.09
C ALA A 750 43.23 4.86 12.73
N LYS A 751 43.22 4.17 11.58
CA LYS A 751 44.35 3.38 11.09
C LYS A 751 45.59 4.23 10.83
N LYS A 752 45.40 5.45 10.28
CA LYS A 752 46.48 6.40 10.05
C LYS A 752 47.11 6.86 11.40
N LEU A 753 46.26 7.23 12.38
CA LEU A 753 46.71 7.59 13.74
C LEU A 753 47.53 6.48 14.39
N LEU A 754 47.08 5.23 14.23
CA LEU A 754 47.80 4.06 14.79
C LEU A 754 49.13 3.76 14.11
N SER A 755 49.27 4.03 12.79
CA SER A 755 50.44 3.75 12.01
C SER A 755 51.48 4.87 12.02
N THR A 756 51.05 6.14 12.05
CA THR A 756 51.96 7.31 11.92
C THR A 756 52.04 8.17 13.18
N GLY A 757 51.22 7.87 14.19
CA GLY A 757 51.11 8.65 15.42
C GLY A 757 50.36 9.97 15.26
N GLU A 758 50.13 10.47 14.04
CA GLU A 758 49.40 11.72 13.82
C GLU A 758 48.57 11.71 12.50
N THR A 759 47.60 12.63 12.40
CA THR A 759 46.90 12.88 11.15
C THR A 759 47.46 14.11 10.45
N GLY A 760 47.16 14.29 9.14
CA GLY A 760 47.22 15.62 8.52
C GLY A 760 46.23 16.62 9.15
N LEU A 761 46.28 17.89 8.71
CA LEU A 761 45.34 18.91 9.15
C LEU A 761 43.90 18.53 8.72
N LEU A 762 43.02 18.32 9.70
CA LEU A 762 41.60 17.98 9.50
C LEU A 762 40.71 19.18 9.76
N LYS A 763 39.84 19.54 8.83
CA LYS A 763 38.83 20.62 8.98
C LYS A 763 37.50 20.04 9.50
N GLY A 764 36.64 20.89 10.07
CA GLY A 764 35.25 20.50 10.48
C GLY A 764 35.14 19.98 11.91
N PHE A 765 36.08 20.31 12.80
CA PHE A 765 35.86 20.24 14.25
C PHE A 765 35.01 21.41 14.72
N LYS A 766 34.23 21.23 15.77
CA LYS A 766 33.42 22.30 16.38
C LYS A 766 33.76 22.45 17.87
N SER A 767 34.02 23.70 18.27
CA SER A 767 34.23 24.01 19.68
C SER A 767 32.93 23.86 20.49
N ALA A 768 32.98 23.88 21.82
CA ALA A 768 31.78 23.88 22.68
C ALA A 768 30.84 25.07 22.40
N LYS A 769 31.34 26.16 21.79
CA LYS A 769 30.54 27.32 21.34
C LYS A 769 30.06 27.21 19.88
N GLY A 770 30.24 26.05 19.21
CA GLY A 770 29.80 25.82 17.83
C GLY A 770 30.71 26.39 16.72
N ILE A 771 31.85 27.01 17.07
CA ILE A 771 32.78 27.62 16.10
C ILE A 771 33.58 26.49 15.43
N GLU A 772 33.63 26.50 14.10
CA GLU A 772 34.42 25.54 13.33
C GLU A 772 35.89 25.87 13.33
N PHE A 773 36.74 24.84 13.49
CA PHE A 773 38.18 24.98 13.44
C PHE A 773 38.85 23.76 12.76
N ALA A 774 40.15 23.90 12.46
CA ALA A 774 40.99 22.83 11.93
C ALA A 774 42.05 22.47 12.95
N ALA A 775 42.36 21.18 13.08
CA ALA A 775 43.42 20.67 13.95
C ALA A 775 44.00 19.36 13.39
N LYS A 776 45.24 19.03 13.79
CA LYS A 776 45.80 17.69 13.64
C LYS A 776 45.39 16.87 14.86
N LEU A 777 45.22 15.57 14.71
CA LEU A 777 45.09 14.65 15.80
C LEU A 777 46.45 13.93 16.01
N LYS A 778 46.90 13.87 17.25
CA LYS A 778 48.08 13.11 17.65
C LYS A 778 47.72 12.03 18.66
N LEU A 779 48.41 10.92 18.60
CA LEU A 779 48.24 9.83 19.54
C LEU A 779 49.33 9.91 20.60
N VAL A 780 48.97 10.23 21.83
CA VAL A 780 49.89 10.36 22.98
C VAL A 780 49.39 9.41 24.08
N ASP A 781 50.23 8.50 24.51
CA ASP A 781 49.93 7.51 25.57
C ASP A 781 48.61 6.80 25.44
N GLY A 782 48.22 6.44 24.21
CA GLY A 782 46.98 5.72 23.92
C GLY A 782 45.73 6.60 23.88
N LYS A 783 45.83 7.91 23.98
CA LYS A 783 44.77 8.88 23.85
C LYS A 783 44.98 9.79 22.66
N VAL A 784 43.89 10.28 22.09
CA VAL A 784 43.88 11.22 20.96
C VAL A 784 43.89 12.64 21.51
N GLU A 785 44.91 13.40 21.19
CA GLU A 785 45.00 14.83 21.50
C GLU A 785 44.92 15.67 20.23
N MET A 786 44.41 16.90 20.37
CA MET A 786 44.32 17.86 19.27
C MET A 786 45.54 18.80 19.27
N ASP A 787 46.23 18.84 18.14
CA ASP A 787 47.31 19.77 17.90
C ASP A 787 46.80 20.90 17.00
N PHE A 788 46.74 22.09 17.56
CA PHE A 788 46.26 23.29 16.85
C PHE A 788 47.44 23.89 16.08
N ALA A 789 47.36 23.87 14.75
CA ALA A 789 48.29 24.63 13.96
C ALA A 789 48.23 26.11 14.36
N ARG A 790 49.29 26.68 14.89
CA ARG A 790 49.44 28.13 14.99
C ARG A 790 49.48 28.69 13.58
N PRO A 791 48.80 29.85 13.29
CA PRO A 791 48.70 30.43 11.99
C PRO A 791 50.04 30.72 11.35
#